data_9cf5547832a0e95da18e03264af7a9d1
#
_entry.id   9cf5547832a0e95da18e03264af7a9d1
#
_cell.length_a   1.000
_cell.length_b   1.000
_cell.length_c   1.000
_cell.angle_alpha   90.00
_cell.angle_beta   90.00
_cell.angle_gamma   90.00
#
_symmetry.space_group_name_H-M   'P 1'
#
loop_
_entity.id
_entity.type
_entity.pdbx_description
1 polymer ?
#
loop_
_entity_poly.entity_id
_entity_poly.type
_entity_poly.pdbx_seq_one_letter_code
_entity_poly.pdbx_strand_id
1 'polypeptide(L)'
;MVKRYFLIALLLGISSNVTASIDWSSPSTCNIEDSKNLDEIINQMTLRQKIGQIIMPDIQYVTPEEAKKYQLGSILNGGGSWPNNKKTSTVQDWQNLSKAYYDASPVIGDQIVPIIWGTDAVHGHSNVIGATVFPHNIGIGATQDTDLIKRIAEVVAKEVLSTGIVWTFAPTITVPQNDTWGRTYEGFSENQDLVSRIGKAFIEGVQGTGDEFLDSNHIMATAKHFIGDGGTFKGIDKGDTRISEGGLKNIHGTPYYSAFEACVQSVMASFNSWNGVKMHGHEYLLTDVLRDQMGFNGLVVGDWNGHGEVPGCTNANCPESFNAGVDIYMAPDEWKELYTNTVRAVKSGDISEDRLDDAVRKILTVKDRLGMLDGRKPHEYENYVGKIEHRELAREAVSKSLVLLKNNDNLLPLDSTKHFLVIGNAAVEIMNQMGGWTITWQGTELNRSDFPNTLSIYEALADQVIKSGGSIEFSQNGSYKQKPDYVISVYGENPYAEFFGDVKDLSFKSSDLNYLNAMRKLSSESIPITSIFLSGRPLAVNKQINLSSAFIAAWLPGQAVEGIADVILKKDGKINKDFTGKLSFTWPKKSTQTVLNSNDPLSDHLFAFGYGLSYSDTINIPFLEEEEIIEKIESKIIFEGSPLNANEFVIENNKSPSIVNANLYTSPEKNISLKRFDLNQQYDSRNIVFNDSELMNAWGISLNENLVMSELSNPYVSIKFRVNSRSDDLLFFVATCGVNCSGAINLMDFLSDQNNNSWIEVDISYKCLEKSGLDLSKVYIPAMLMTSGKWDIDINKIVINKDRSSKRVIQC
;
A
#
# COMPACT_ATOMS: atom_id res chain seq x y z
N MET A 1 -82.71 29.23 -19.48
CA MET A 1 -81.43 28.57 -19.90
C MET A 1 -80.29 29.09 -19.04
N VAL A 2 -79.89 28.36 -18.00
CA VAL A 2 -78.81 28.76 -17.09
C VAL A 2 -77.66 27.80 -17.30
N LYS A 3 -76.55 28.32 -17.81
CA LYS A 3 -75.26 27.54 -17.94
C LYS A 3 -74.56 27.53 -16.60
N ARG A 4 -74.36 26.32 -16.04
CA ARG A 4 -73.48 26.08 -14.90
C ARG A 4 -72.11 25.87 -15.39
N TYR A 5 -71.09 26.63 -14.94
CA TYR A 5 -69.67 26.39 -15.08
C TYR A 5 -69.21 25.58 -13.88
N PHE A 6 -68.65 24.38 -14.15
CA PHE A 6 -67.90 23.59 -13.16
C PHE A 6 -66.42 24.05 -13.19
N LEU A 7 -65.95 24.58 -12.06
CA LEU A 7 -64.58 24.88 -11.83
C LEU A 7 -63.92 23.62 -11.22
N ILE A 8 -63.06 22.93 -11.97
CA ILE A 8 -62.20 21.83 -11.49
C ILE A 8 -60.95 22.48 -10.95
N ALA A 9 -60.79 22.50 -9.60
CA ALA A 9 -59.53 22.84 -8.93
C ALA A 9 -58.63 21.67 -8.95
N LEU A 10 -57.53 21.78 -9.75
CA LEU A 10 -56.45 20.82 -9.80
C LEU A 10 -55.55 21.07 -8.57
N LEU A 11 -55.69 20.26 -7.52
CA LEU A 11 -54.77 20.20 -6.38
C LEU A 11 -53.49 19.45 -6.84
N LEU A 12 -52.47 20.20 -7.22
CA LEU A 12 -51.13 19.71 -7.34
C LEU A 12 -50.58 19.44 -5.93
N GLY A 13 -50.70 18.20 -5.47
CA GLY A 13 -49.96 17.72 -4.31
C GLY A 13 -48.46 17.65 -4.61
N ILE A 14 -47.71 18.65 -4.17
CA ILE A 14 -46.28 18.57 -4.06
C ILE A 14 -46.01 17.61 -2.89
N SER A 15 -45.81 16.32 -3.20
CA SER A 15 -45.22 15.39 -2.24
C SER A 15 -43.73 15.75 -2.14
N SER A 16 -43.34 16.56 -1.18
CA SER A 16 -41.98 16.64 -0.71
C SER A 16 -41.63 15.25 -0.17
N ASN A 17 -40.88 14.48 -0.94
CA ASN A 17 -40.15 13.33 -0.41
C ASN A 17 -39.14 13.88 0.62
N VAL A 18 -39.55 13.98 1.89
CA VAL A 18 -38.63 14.08 3.00
C VAL A 18 -37.97 12.71 3.05
N THR A 19 -36.83 12.54 2.40
CA THR A 19 -35.92 11.42 2.71
C THR A 19 -35.56 11.61 4.17
N ALA A 20 -36.03 10.71 5.03
CA ALA A 20 -35.61 10.69 6.43
C ALA A 20 -34.10 10.57 6.43
N SER A 21 -33.41 11.52 7.05
CA SER A 21 -31.93 11.45 7.23
C SER A 21 -31.62 10.17 8.00
N ILE A 22 -30.58 9.47 7.55
CA ILE A 22 -30.10 8.26 8.22
C ILE A 22 -29.46 8.68 9.54
N ASP A 23 -29.88 8.05 10.62
CA ASP A 23 -29.33 8.29 11.96
C ASP A 23 -28.00 7.53 12.11
N TRP A 24 -26.88 8.26 12.25
CA TRP A 24 -25.54 7.72 12.49
C TRP A 24 -25.15 7.71 13.97
N SER A 25 -26.05 8.01 14.89
CA SER A 25 -25.72 8.08 16.30
C SER A 25 -25.09 6.80 16.83
N SER A 26 -24.06 6.97 17.67
CA SER A 26 -23.36 5.89 18.36
C SER A 26 -23.89 5.78 19.80
N PRO A 27 -24.16 4.55 20.29
CA PRO A 27 -24.54 4.35 21.68
C PRO A 27 -23.35 4.49 22.65
N SER A 28 -22.13 4.50 22.16
CA SER A 28 -20.92 4.48 22.98
C SER A 28 -20.02 5.68 22.62
N THR A 29 -19.69 6.48 23.61
CA THR A 29 -18.70 7.57 23.51
C THR A 29 -17.52 7.27 24.43
N CYS A 30 -16.31 7.48 23.90
CA CYS A 30 -15.12 7.44 24.71
C CYS A 30 -15.04 8.68 25.59
N ASN A 31 -15.27 8.52 26.88
CA ASN A 31 -15.21 9.60 27.86
C ASN A 31 -13.84 9.55 28.56
N ILE A 32 -12.86 10.26 28.03
CA ILE A 32 -11.58 10.49 28.69
C ILE A 32 -11.54 11.94 29.14
N GLU A 33 -11.33 12.17 30.45
CA GLU A 33 -11.15 13.51 30.98
C GLU A 33 -9.79 14.05 30.55
N ASP A 34 -9.76 15.28 30.04
CA ASP A 34 -8.54 15.98 29.69
C ASP A 34 -7.87 16.49 30.98
N SER A 35 -6.54 16.29 31.09
CA SER A 35 -5.82 16.59 32.33
C SER A 35 -5.43 18.06 32.44
N LYS A 36 -5.35 18.81 31.34
CA LYS A 36 -4.86 20.19 31.28
C LYS A 36 -5.90 21.18 30.79
N ASN A 37 -5.74 22.40 31.25
CA ASN A 37 -6.45 23.55 30.68
C ASN A 37 -5.78 23.97 29.36
N LEU A 38 -6.19 23.33 28.25
CA LEU A 38 -5.61 23.57 26.92
C LEU A 38 -5.94 24.96 26.38
N ASP A 39 -7.03 25.62 26.87
CA ASP A 39 -7.39 26.98 26.48
C ASP A 39 -6.27 27.98 26.84
N GLU A 40 -5.61 27.78 27.95
CA GLU A 40 -4.51 28.66 28.35
C GLU A 40 -3.35 28.58 27.36
N ILE A 41 -3.00 27.39 26.90
CA ILE A 41 -1.95 27.19 25.90
C ILE A 41 -2.38 27.80 24.56
N ILE A 42 -3.62 27.53 24.10
CA ILE A 42 -4.14 28.02 22.80
C ILE A 42 -4.16 29.56 22.76
N ASN A 43 -4.62 30.20 23.86
CA ASN A 43 -4.69 31.66 23.96
C ASN A 43 -3.32 32.34 23.94
N GLN A 44 -2.25 31.65 24.33
CA GLN A 44 -0.88 32.13 24.26
C GLN A 44 -0.24 31.89 22.88
N MET A 45 -0.82 31.04 22.05
CA MET A 45 -0.27 30.74 20.72
C MET A 45 -0.48 31.90 19.74
N THR A 46 0.59 32.26 19.04
CA THR A 46 0.49 33.12 17.85
C THR A 46 -0.19 32.38 16.70
N LEU A 47 -0.77 33.11 15.75
CA LEU A 47 -1.36 32.53 14.53
C LEU A 47 -0.39 31.55 13.83
N ARG A 48 0.90 31.89 13.76
CA ARG A 48 1.91 31.03 13.13
C ARG A 48 2.13 29.73 13.89
N GLN A 49 2.07 29.74 15.21
CA GLN A 49 2.19 28.56 16.04
C GLN A 49 0.97 27.65 15.90
N LYS A 50 -0.23 28.23 15.86
CA LYS A 50 -1.47 27.49 15.59
C LYS A 50 -1.42 26.80 14.23
N ILE A 51 -1.03 27.51 13.17
CA ILE A 51 -0.90 26.93 11.82
C ILE A 51 0.20 25.86 11.74
N GLY A 52 1.30 26.03 12.47
CA GLY A 52 2.32 25.01 12.58
C GLY A 52 1.81 23.68 13.14
N GLN A 53 0.78 23.71 14.03
CA GLN A 53 0.21 22.47 14.58
C GLN A 53 -0.59 21.67 13.54
N ILE A 54 -1.20 22.32 12.56
CA ILE A 54 -2.13 21.68 11.61
C ILE A 54 -1.48 21.22 10.30
N ILE A 55 -0.17 21.31 10.15
CA ILE A 55 0.57 20.92 8.94
C ILE A 55 1.59 19.86 9.28
N MET A 56 1.52 18.73 8.58
CA MET A 56 2.33 17.54 8.79
C MET A 56 3.14 17.21 7.52
N PRO A 57 4.40 17.64 7.42
CA PRO A 57 5.30 17.27 6.33
C PRO A 57 5.97 15.91 6.56
N ASP A 58 6.43 15.28 5.44
CA ASP A 58 7.26 14.08 5.50
C ASP A 58 8.73 14.41 5.78
N ILE A 59 9.41 13.56 6.55
CA ILE A 59 10.81 13.73 6.97
C ILE A 59 11.81 13.85 5.81
N GLN A 60 11.44 13.46 4.60
CA GLN A 60 12.27 13.66 3.40
C GLN A 60 12.32 15.13 2.97
N TYR A 61 11.29 15.92 3.33
CA TYR A 61 11.10 17.29 2.82
C TYR A 61 11.16 18.36 3.91
N VAL A 62 11.43 17.97 5.16
CA VAL A 62 11.55 18.88 6.29
C VAL A 62 12.76 18.51 7.14
N THR A 63 13.48 19.52 7.61
CA THR A 63 14.57 19.35 8.60
C THR A 63 14.10 19.79 9.99
N PRO A 64 14.77 19.35 11.09
CA PRO A 64 14.47 19.85 12.44
C PRO A 64 14.58 21.38 12.56
N GLU A 65 15.54 22.01 11.85
CA GLU A 65 15.69 23.47 11.82
C GLU A 65 14.50 24.15 11.14
N GLU A 66 13.98 23.57 10.06
CA GLU A 66 12.77 24.07 9.40
C GLU A 66 11.54 23.85 10.28
N ALA A 67 11.41 22.68 10.92
CA ALA A 67 10.32 22.41 11.85
C ALA A 67 10.29 23.46 12.99
N LYS A 68 11.44 23.81 13.55
CA LYS A 68 11.58 24.89 14.53
C LYS A 68 11.20 26.25 13.96
N LYS A 69 11.69 26.59 12.76
CA LYS A 69 11.43 27.87 12.09
C LYS A 69 9.94 28.09 11.82
N TYR A 70 9.24 27.06 11.39
CA TYR A 70 7.81 27.11 11.07
C TYR A 70 6.91 26.71 12.24
N GLN A 71 7.48 26.39 13.42
CA GLN A 71 6.74 26.02 14.63
C GLN A 71 5.81 24.82 14.40
N LEU A 72 6.30 23.82 13.65
CA LEU A 72 5.50 22.65 13.31
C LEU A 72 5.11 21.83 14.54
N GLY A 73 3.91 21.25 14.50
CA GLY A 73 3.38 20.42 15.58
C GLY A 73 3.41 18.93 15.30
N SER A 74 3.58 18.53 14.03
CA SER A 74 3.60 17.14 13.62
C SER A 74 4.48 16.92 12.39
N ILE A 75 4.96 15.69 12.24
CA ILE A 75 5.71 15.17 11.09
C ILE A 75 5.30 13.73 10.82
N LEU A 76 5.59 13.22 9.63
CA LEU A 76 5.41 11.81 9.31
C LEU A 76 6.61 11.24 8.56
N ASN A 77 6.64 9.90 8.49
CA ASN A 77 7.31 9.18 7.43
C ASN A 77 6.31 8.26 6.73
N GLY A 78 6.20 8.40 5.42
CA GLY A 78 5.48 7.46 4.57
C GLY A 78 6.31 6.22 4.22
N GLY A 79 5.73 5.31 3.44
CA GLY A 79 6.45 4.16 2.91
C GLY A 79 7.65 4.57 2.05
N GLY A 80 8.86 4.18 2.46
CA GLY A 80 10.08 4.56 1.77
C GLY A 80 10.70 5.89 2.22
N SER A 81 10.30 6.42 3.37
CA SER A 81 10.91 7.59 4.01
C SER A 81 11.73 7.17 5.21
N TRP A 82 13.03 7.49 5.21
CA TRP A 82 13.96 7.10 6.26
C TRP A 82 14.83 8.27 6.72
N PRO A 83 15.39 8.23 7.95
CA PRO A 83 16.36 9.21 8.39
C PRO A 83 17.50 9.37 7.39
N ASN A 84 17.82 10.65 7.05
CA ASN A 84 18.86 11.00 6.07
C ASN A 84 18.67 10.36 4.67
N ASN A 85 17.44 9.99 4.30
CA ASN A 85 17.10 9.29 3.06
C ASN A 85 17.89 7.97 2.88
N LYS A 86 18.21 7.30 4.00
CA LYS A 86 18.96 6.04 3.99
C LYS A 86 18.07 4.89 4.44
N LYS A 87 17.73 3.98 3.53
CA LYS A 87 17.00 2.75 3.80
C LYS A 87 17.61 1.92 4.94
N THR A 88 18.93 1.95 5.07
CA THR A 88 19.70 1.22 6.09
C THR A 88 19.89 1.96 7.41
N SER A 89 19.08 3.00 7.67
CA SER A 89 19.11 3.72 8.94
C SER A 89 18.83 2.79 10.11
N THR A 90 19.70 2.84 11.12
CA THR A 90 19.57 2.05 12.34
C THR A 90 18.50 2.61 13.26
N VAL A 91 18.04 1.82 14.23
CA VAL A 91 17.12 2.29 15.29
C VAL A 91 17.69 3.55 15.98
N GLN A 92 19.00 3.60 16.19
CA GLN A 92 19.65 4.77 16.78
C GLN A 92 19.56 6.02 15.88
N ASP A 93 19.62 5.86 14.55
CA ASP A 93 19.46 6.99 13.63
C ASP A 93 18.03 7.54 13.70
N TRP A 94 17.02 6.66 13.80
CA TRP A 94 15.63 7.04 14.03
C TRP A 94 15.46 7.80 15.35
N GLN A 95 15.99 7.26 16.46
CA GLN A 95 15.95 7.93 17.78
C GLN A 95 16.66 9.28 17.79
N ASN A 96 17.82 9.39 17.12
CA ASN A 96 18.54 10.64 17.00
C ASN A 96 17.73 11.68 16.22
N LEU A 97 17.05 11.28 15.15
CA LEU A 97 16.19 12.18 14.39
C LEU A 97 14.95 12.57 15.21
N SER A 98 14.33 11.61 15.93
CA SER A 98 13.22 11.89 16.83
C SER A 98 13.60 12.90 17.92
N LYS A 99 14.79 12.75 18.50
CA LYS A 99 15.33 13.71 19.47
C LYS A 99 15.50 15.10 18.85
N ALA A 100 16.05 15.18 17.64
CA ALA A 100 16.26 16.45 16.96
C ALA A 100 14.94 17.21 16.72
N TYR A 101 13.87 16.49 16.33
CA TYR A 101 12.54 17.09 16.21
C TYR A 101 11.93 17.45 17.57
N TYR A 102 12.14 16.62 18.60
CA TYR A 102 11.71 16.96 19.97
C TYR A 102 12.37 18.26 20.45
N ASP A 103 13.67 18.40 20.25
CA ASP A 103 14.44 19.61 20.62
C ASP A 103 14.05 20.85 19.77
N ALA A 104 13.45 20.62 18.60
CA ALA A 104 12.93 21.67 17.71
C ALA A 104 11.50 22.12 18.04
N SER A 105 10.85 21.48 19.02
CA SER A 105 9.44 21.70 19.35
C SER A 105 9.14 23.14 19.75
N PRO A 106 7.93 23.65 19.42
CA PRO A 106 7.48 24.96 19.88
C PRO A 106 7.43 25.07 21.40
N VAL A 107 7.75 26.26 21.90
CA VAL A 107 7.58 26.62 23.32
C VAL A 107 6.53 27.74 23.39
N ILE A 108 5.48 27.52 24.18
CA ILE A 108 4.33 28.42 24.36
C ILE A 108 4.30 28.83 25.83
N GLY A 109 4.66 30.09 26.13
CA GLY A 109 4.95 30.46 27.51
C GLY A 109 6.07 29.61 28.07
N ASP A 110 5.80 28.86 29.14
CA ASP A 110 6.73 27.90 29.74
C ASP A 110 6.49 26.44 29.32
N GLN A 111 5.48 26.18 28.47
CA GLN A 111 5.09 24.85 28.01
C GLN A 111 5.79 24.48 26.72
N ILE A 112 6.54 23.39 26.73
CA ILE A 112 6.97 22.71 25.47
C ILE A 112 5.76 21.99 24.88
N VAL A 113 5.50 22.21 23.61
CA VAL A 113 4.47 21.49 22.82
C VAL A 113 5.18 20.58 21.83
N PRO A 114 5.49 19.32 22.19
CA PRO A 114 6.35 18.46 21.39
C PRO A 114 5.77 18.18 20.00
N ILE A 115 6.65 18.09 19.01
CA ILE A 115 6.31 17.61 17.67
C ILE A 115 5.93 16.15 17.78
N ILE A 116 4.74 15.78 17.31
CA ILE A 116 4.30 14.38 17.23
C ILE A 116 4.70 13.80 15.89
N TRP A 117 5.21 12.56 15.90
CA TRP A 117 5.62 11.83 14.69
C TRP A 117 4.69 10.65 14.43
N GLY A 118 4.12 10.59 13.21
CA GLY A 118 3.28 9.51 12.72
C GLY A 118 3.96 8.67 11.64
N THR A 119 3.65 7.36 11.58
CA THR A 119 4.24 6.42 10.62
C THR A 119 3.23 5.38 10.13
N ASP A 120 3.44 4.88 8.91
CA ASP A 120 2.70 3.74 8.35
C ASP A 120 3.30 2.41 8.86
N ALA A 121 2.81 1.93 9.99
CA ALA A 121 3.13 0.61 10.51
C ALA A 121 1.98 -0.37 10.18
N VAL A 122 1.81 -0.69 8.89
CA VAL A 122 0.63 -1.38 8.34
C VAL A 122 0.56 -2.85 8.81
N HIS A 123 1.69 -3.56 8.81
CA HIS A 123 1.78 -4.96 9.27
C HIS A 123 3.07 -5.23 10.08
N GLY A 124 3.27 -4.44 11.10
CA GLY A 124 4.49 -4.30 11.89
C GLY A 124 5.13 -2.94 11.62
N HIS A 125 6.24 -2.62 12.29
CA HIS A 125 7.02 -1.40 12.01
C HIS A 125 7.87 -1.58 10.73
N SER A 126 7.20 -1.96 9.65
CA SER A 126 7.78 -2.51 8.42
C SER A 126 8.65 -1.52 7.61
N ASN A 127 8.68 -0.22 7.97
CA ASN A 127 9.59 0.77 7.38
C ASN A 127 11.05 0.63 7.89
N VAL A 128 11.27 -0.15 8.94
CA VAL A 128 12.58 -0.26 9.63
C VAL A 128 13.18 -1.63 9.38
N ILE A 129 14.37 -1.66 8.79
CA ILE A 129 15.11 -2.91 8.59
C ILE A 129 15.39 -3.59 9.94
N GLY A 130 14.99 -4.86 10.05
CA GLY A 130 15.13 -5.65 11.27
C GLY A 130 13.91 -5.65 12.18
N ALA A 131 12.92 -4.79 11.95
CA ALA A 131 11.63 -4.87 12.66
C ALA A 131 10.87 -6.14 12.30
N THR A 132 9.93 -6.52 13.17
CA THR A 132 9.10 -7.69 12.95
C THR A 132 8.01 -7.39 11.92
N VAL A 133 8.02 -8.16 10.83
CA VAL A 133 7.02 -8.06 9.76
C VAL A 133 6.02 -9.19 9.91
N PHE A 134 4.79 -8.84 10.30
CA PHE A 134 3.67 -9.77 10.45
C PHE A 134 3.00 -10.09 9.11
N PRO A 135 2.14 -11.14 9.05
CA PRO A 135 1.26 -11.30 7.90
C PRO A 135 0.46 -10.03 7.63
N HIS A 136 0.19 -9.72 6.36
CA HIS A 136 -0.72 -8.63 6.03
C HIS A 136 -2.13 -8.86 6.57
N ASN A 137 -2.93 -7.79 6.64
CA ASN A 137 -4.25 -7.80 7.27
C ASN A 137 -5.19 -8.87 6.71
N ILE A 138 -5.14 -9.18 5.41
CA ILE A 138 -5.90 -10.29 4.83
C ILE A 138 -5.57 -11.64 5.48
N GLY A 139 -4.30 -11.90 5.77
CA GLY A 139 -3.85 -13.09 6.49
C GLY A 139 -4.22 -13.04 7.98
N ILE A 140 -4.11 -11.86 8.60
CA ILE A 140 -4.54 -11.65 10.00
C ILE A 140 -6.06 -11.84 10.11
N GLY A 141 -6.85 -11.35 9.14
CA GLY A 141 -8.29 -11.58 9.07
C GLY A 141 -8.67 -13.06 9.00
N ALA A 142 -7.88 -13.86 8.29
CA ALA A 142 -8.09 -15.30 8.22
C ALA A 142 -7.88 -16.02 9.55
N THR A 143 -7.14 -15.47 10.50
CA THR A 143 -6.96 -16.05 11.83
C THR A 143 -8.23 -15.98 12.68
N GLN A 144 -9.03 -14.92 12.53
CA GLN A 144 -10.22 -14.58 13.33
C GLN A 144 -9.96 -14.55 14.85
N ASP A 145 -8.69 -14.46 15.27
CA ASP A 145 -8.22 -14.56 16.65
C ASP A 145 -7.90 -13.17 17.22
N THR A 146 -8.87 -12.57 17.91
CA THR A 146 -8.75 -11.22 18.47
C THR A 146 -7.66 -11.11 19.56
N ASP A 147 -7.39 -12.18 20.31
CA ASP A 147 -6.33 -12.17 21.34
C ASP A 147 -4.94 -12.14 20.68
N LEU A 148 -4.76 -12.91 19.60
CA LEU A 148 -3.54 -12.86 18.79
C LEU A 148 -3.33 -11.46 18.22
N ILE A 149 -4.39 -10.86 17.68
CA ILE A 149 -4.33 -9.54 17.04
C ILE A 149 -3.98 -8.46 18.06
N LYS A 150 -4.52 -8.52 19.27
CA LYS A 150 -4.17 -7.60 20.35
C LYS A 150 -2.68 -7.72 20.72
N ARG A 151 -2.15 -8.92 20.86
CA ARG A 151 -0.71 -9.14 21.14
C ARG A 151 0.19 -8.66 19.99
N ILE A 152 -0.24 -8.82 18.72
CA ILE A 152 0.47 -8.27 17.55
C ILE A 152 0.53 -6.75 17.66
N ALA A 153 -0.59 -6.11 17.96
CA ALA A 153 -0.70 -4.67 18.08
C ALA A 153 0.16 -4.09 19.22
N GLU A 154 0.27 -4.79 20.35
CA GLU A 154 1.19 -4.44 21.44
C GLU A 154 2.67 -4.51 20.99
N VAL A 155 3.03 -5.48 20.17
CA VAL A 155 4.38 -5.56 19.57
C VAL A 155 4.60 -4.40 18.60
N VAL A 156 3.61 -4.09 17.76
CA VAL A 156 3.69 -2.93 16.84
C VAL A 156 3.94 -1.65 17.64
N ALA A 157 3.21 -1.41 18.73
CA ALA A 157 3.40 -0.24 19.58
C ALA A 157 4.82 -0.17 20.14
N LYS A 158 5.36 -1.27 20.69
CA LYS A 158 6.71 -1.32 21.25
C LYS A 158 7.80 -1.10 20.20
N GLU A 159 7.67 -1.67 19.00
CA GLU A 159 8.67 -1.51 17.95
C GLU A 159 8.63 -0.09 17.35
N VAL A 160 7.43 0.51 17.22
CA VAL A 160 7.28 1.91 16.79
C VAL A 160 7.90 2.86 17.82
N LEU A 161 7.60 2.67 19.11
CA LEU A 161 8.23 3.43 20.20
C LEU A 161 9.74 3.32 20.20
N SER A 162 10.30 2.14 19.87
CA SER A 162 11.74 1.92 19.81
C SER A 162 12.47 2.86 18.85
N THR A 163 11.76 3.44 17.89
CA THR A 163 12.30 4.45 16.96
C THR A 163 11.98 5.89 17.36
N GLY A 164 11.35 6.09 18.53
CA GLY A 164 10.97 7.39 19.05
C GLY A 164 9.69 7.96 18.42
N ILE A 165 8.85 7.11 17.84
CA ILE A 165 7.58 7.46 17.19
C ILE A 165 6.42 7.08 18.12
N VAL A 166 5.36 7.90 18.21
CA VAL A 166 4.24 7.70 19.14
C VAL A 166 2.88 7.61 18.45
N TRP A 167 2.85 7.57 17.15
CA TRP A 167 1.63 7.55 16.36
C TRP A 167 1.75 6.58 15.18
N THR A 168 0.80 5.65 15.03
CA THR A 168 0.71 4.79 13.86
C THR A 168 -0.55 5.08 13.05
N PHE A 169 -0.42 5.08 11.71
CA PHE A 169 -1.55 5.17 10.77
C PHE A 169 -2.14 3.77 10.52
N ALA A 170 -2.52 3.11 11.60
CA ALA A 170 -3.14 1.79 11.64
C ALA A 170 -4.11 1.70 12.83
N PRO A 171 -5.15 0.84 12.75
CA PRO A 171 -5.43 -0.16 11.72
C PRO A 171 -6.19 0.37 10.51
N THR A 172 -6.02 -0.31 9.36
CA THR A 172 -6.90 -0.15 8.20
C THR A 172 -8.18 -0.95 8.45
N ILE A 173 -9.28 -0.27 8.79
CA ILE A 173 -10.60 -0.91 9.07
C ILE A 173 -11.56 -0.79 7.89
N THR A 174 -11.00 -0.69 6.70
CA THR A 174 -11.76 -0.72 5.45
C THR A 174 -12.41 -2.08 5.23
N VAL A 175 -13.53 -2.10 4.52
CA VAL A 175 -14.29 -3.31 4.18
C VAL A 175 -14.28 -3.47 2.66
N PRO A 176 -13.31 -4.18 2.07
CA PRO A 176 -13.24 -4.39 0.62
C PRO A 176 -14.49 -5.11 0.11
N GLN A 177 -15.11 -4.56 -0.93
CA GLN A 177 -16.31 -5.12 -1.56
C GLN A 177 -16.08 -5.52 -3.03
N ASN A 178 -14.89 -5.24 -3.54
CA ASN A 178 -14.48 -5.63 -4.89
C ASN A 178 -13.00 -5.98 -4.88
N ASP A 179 -12.67 -7.26 -5.10
CA ASP A 179 -11.31 -7.79 -4.98
C ASP A 179 -10.36 -7.34 -6.10
N THR A 180 -10.84 -6.60 -7.12
CA THR A 180 -9.96 -5.96 -8.10
C THR A 180 -9.21 -4.75 -7.53
N TRP A 181 -9.62 -4.25 -6.37
CA TRP A 181 -8.99 -3.13 -5.69
C TRP A 181 -7.58 -3.48 -5.19
N GLY A 182 -6.59 -2.64 -5.49
CA GLY A 182 -5.19 -2.86 -5.17
C GLY A 182 -4.87 -2.90 -3.67
N ARG A 183 -5.77 -2.38 -2.82
CA ARG A 183 -5.62 -2.37 -1.36
C ARG A 183 -6.43 -3.46 -0.64
N THR A 184 -6.98 -4.43 -1.36
CA THR A 184 -7.79 -5.52 -0.76
C THR A 184 -7.07 -6.18 0.41
N TYR A 185 -5.77 -6.46 0.31
CA TYR A 185 -4.99 -7.09 1.37
C TYR A 185 -4.74 -6.21 2.61
N GLU A 186 -4.92 -4.88 2.49
CA GLU A 186 -4.86 -3.98 3.63
C GLU A 186 -6.12 -4.08 4.51
N GLY A 187 -7.24 -4.56 3.95
CA GLY A 187 -8.44 -4.91 4.69
C GLY A 187 -8.32 -6.28 5.37
N PHE A 188 -8.91 -6.41 6.55
CA PHE A 188 -8.96 -7.70 7.26
C PHE A 188 -9.97 -8.67 6.65
N SER A 189 -11.07 -8.16 6.10
CA SER A 189 -12.19 -8.96 5.60
C SER A 189 -13.15 -8.15 4.75
N GLU A 190 -13.90 -8.83 3.87
CA GLU A 190 -15.09 -8.32 3.19
C GLU A 190 -16.31 -8.16 4.13
N ASN A 191 -16.24 -8.75 5.33
CA ASN A 191 -17.32 -8.75 6.31
C ASN A 191 -17.09 -7.69 7.38
N GLN A 192 -17.99 -6.70 7.46
CA GLN A 192 -17.90 -5.57 8.37
C GLN A 192 -17.85 -5.96 9.85
N ASP A 193 -18.52 -7.05 10.25
CA ASP A 193 -18.56 -7.46 11.65
C ASP A 193 -17.23 -8.08 12.09
N LEU A 194 -16.57 -8.80 11.17
CA LEU A 194 -15.21 -9.32 11.41
C LEU A 194 -14.21 -8.17 11.47
N VAL A 195 -14.28 -7.21 10.54
CA VAL A 195 -13.42 -6.02 10.54
C VAL A 195 -13.59 -5.23 11.83
N SER A 196 -14.84 -5.08 12.33
CA SER A 196 -15.15 -4.39 13.59
C SER A 196 -14.44 -5.04 14.79
N ARG A 197 -14.57 -6.36 14.93
CA ARG A 197 -13.94 -7.09 16.05
C ARG A 197 -12.41 -7.02 16.01
N ILE A 198 -11.84 -7.20 14.82
CA ILE A 198 -10.39 -7.16 14.62
C ILE A 198 -9.84 -5.75 14.81
N GLY A 199 -10.48 -4.75 14.21
CA GLY A 199 -10.10 -3.35 14.35
C GLY A 199 -10.10 -2.88 15.79
N LYS A 200 -11.14 -3.25 16.56
CA LYS A 200 -11.21 -2.98 18.00
C LYS A 200 -10.03 -3.59 18.76
N ALA A 201 -9.77 -4.89 18.56
CA ALA A 201 -8.67 -5.58 19.24
C ALA A 201 -7.30 -4.98 18.91
N PHE A 202 -7.10 -4.57 17.64
CA PHE A 202 -5.86 -3.91 17.23
C PHE A 202 -5.69 -2.54 17.91
N ILE A 203 -6.73 -1.71 17.94
CA ILE A 203 -6.70 -0.40 18.60
C ILE A 203 -6.40 -0.57 20.09
N GLU A 204 -7.09 -1.49 20.76
CA GLU A 204 -6.86 -1.78 22.17
C GLU A 204 -5.43 -2.26 22.46
N GLY A 205 -4.81 -3.02 21.56
CA GLY A 205 -3.41 -3.46 21.70
C GLY A 205 -2.41 -2.33 21.47
N VAL A 206 -2.67 -1.43 20.50
CA VAL A 206 -1.80 -0.29 20.22
C VAL A 206 -1.88 0.77 21.31
N GLN A 207 -3.09 1.10 21.77
CA GLN A 207 -3.34 2.21 22.70
C GLN A 207 -3.36 1.81 24.16
N GLY A 208 -3.43 0.49 24.47
CA GLY A 208 -3.74 0.02 25.80
C GLY A 208 -5.21 0.23 26.20
N THR A 209 -5.58 -0.22 27.38
CA THR A 209 -6.94 -0.10 27.93
C THR A 209 -6.90 0.20 29.42
N GLY A 210 -7.94 0.85 29.96
CA GLY A 210 -8.01 1.17 31.38
C GLY A 210 -6.83 2.04 31.84
N ASP A 211 -6.12 1.63 32.88
CA ASP A 211 -4.97 2.34 33.44
C ASP A 211 -3.73 2.34 32.53
N GLU A 212 -3.69 1.45 31.53
CA GLU A 212 -2.60 1.36 30.56
C GLU A 212 -2.87 2.21 29.30
N PHE A 213 -4.03 2.88 29.23
CA PHE A 213 -4.41 3.65 28.06
C PHE A 213 -3.43 4.79 27.79
N LEU A 214 -2.75 4.75 26.62
CA LEU A 214 -1.71 5.67 26.17
C LEU A 214 -0.55 5.90 27.18
N ASP A 215 -0.29 4.92 28.04
CA ASP A 215 0.86 4.96 28.95
C ASP A 215 2.19 4.97 28.18
N SER A 216 3.32 4.88 28.91
CA SER A 216 4.65 4.91 28.31
C SER A 216 4.94 3.80 27.30
N ASN A 217 4.19 2.70 27.30
CA ASN A 217 4.38 1.53 26.44
C ASN A 217 3.45 1.51 25.23
N HIS A 218 2.49 2.43 25.16
CA HIS A 218 1.46 2.50 24.14
C HIS A 218 1.58 3.77 23.30
N ILE A 219 1.00 3.72 22.10
CA ILE A 219 1.03 4.81 21.11
C ILE A 219 -0.38 5.10 20.59
N MET A 220 -0.54 6.20 19.89
CA MET A 220 -1.79 6.55 19.23
C MET A 220 -2.03 5.69 18.00
N ALA A 221 -3.25 5.14 17.86
CA ALA A 221 -3.75 4.46 16.68
C ALA A 221 -4.55 5.42 15.78
N THR A 222 -4.70 5.07 14.50
CA THR A 222 -5.55 5.76 13.52
C THR A 222 -6.46 4.75 12.84
N ALA A 223 -7.77 4.92 12.97
CA ALA A 223 -8.75 4.17 12.18
C ALA A 223 -8.82 4.76 10.76
N LYS A 224 -8.56 3.94 9.73
CA LYS A 224 -8.48 4.41 8.33
C LYS A 224 -9.12 3.42 7.35
N HIS A 225 -9.60 3.89 6.19
CA HIS A 225 -9.73 5.28 5.79
C HIS A 225 -11.21 5.67 5.83
N PHE A 226 -11.54 6.77 6.48
CA PHE A 226 -12.90 7.24 6.61
C PHE A 226 -13.32 8.02 5.36
N ILE A 227 -14.28 7.56 4.52
CA ILE A 227 -15.10 6.36 4.65
C ILE A 227 -15.43 5.83 3.24
N GLY A 228 -15.41 4.49 3.10
CA GLY A 228 -15.94 3.85 1.90
C GLY A 228 -14.91 3.50 0.82
N ASP A 229 -13.62 3.61 1.09
CA ASP A 229 -12.52 3.29 0.15
C ASP A 229 -12.56 1.85 -0.40
N GLY A 230 -12.92 0.86 0.44
CA GLY A 230 -13.11 -0.53 0.02
C GLY A 230 -14.34 -0.78 -0.86
N GLY A 231 -15.22 0.24 -1.06
CA GLY A 231 -16.45 0.14 -1.84
C GLY A 231 -16.45 0.89 -3.16
N THR A 232 -15.29 1.28 -3.68
CA THR A 232 -15.18 2.06 -4.90
C THR A 232 -15.69 1.30 -6.13
N PHE A 233 -16.33 2.02 -7.04
CA PHE A 233 -16.90 1.43 -8.24
C PHE A 233 -15.81 0.77 -9.10
N LYS A 234 -15.99 -0.51 -9.40
CA LYS A 234 -15.02 -1.37 -10.11
C LYS A 234 -13.68 -1.56 -9.37
N GLY A 235 -13.62 -1.36 -8.08
CA GLY A 235 -12.38 -1.53 -7.31
C GLY A 235 -11.26 -0.58 -7.74
N ILE A 236 -11.59 0.60 -8.29
CA ILE A 236 -10.58 1.59 -8.68
C ILE A 236 -10.13 2.31 -7.42
N ASP A 237 -8.85 2.27 -7.13
CA ASP A 237 -8.28 2.98 -5.99
C ASP A 237 -8.50 4.50 -6.11
N LYS A 238 -8.78 5.16 -4.97
CA LYS A 238 -9.19 6.59 -4.92
C LYS A 238 -10.45 6.93 -5.73
N GLY A 239 -11.18 5.92 -6.23
CA GLY A 239 -12.36 6.04 -7.07
C GLY A 239 -13.61 6.55 -6.34
N ASP A 240 -14.76 6.35 -6.94
CA ASP A 240 -16.07 6.82 -6.43
C ASP A 240 -16.87 5.66 -5.85
N THR A 241 -17.21 5.74 -4.57
CA THR A 241 -18.08 4.79 -3.87
C THR A 241 -19.54 5.15 -4.14
N ARG A 242 -20.21 4.34 -4.96
CA ARG A 242 -21.57 4.60 -5.50
C ARG A 242 -22.61 3.77 -4.78
N ILE A 243 -22.92 4.13 -3.56
CA ILE A 243 -23.90 3.43 -2.73
C ILE A 243 -24.81 4.41 -1.99
N SER A 244 -25.95 3.93 -1.55
CA SER A 244 -26.83 4.71 -0.68
C SER A 244 -26.15 5.00 0.66
N GLU A 245 -26.60 6.03 1.35
CA GLU A 245 -26.08 6.38 2.67
C GLU A 245 -26.27 5.23 3.68
N GLY A 246 -27.41 4.53 3.62
CA GLY A 246 -27.63 3.32 4.43
C GLY A 246 -26.63 2.20 4.13
N GLY A 247 -26.25 2.03 2.87
CA GLY A 247 -25.18 1.10 2.46
C GLY A 247 -23.83 1.54 3.01
N LEU A 248 -23.50 2.84 2.89
CA LEU A 248 -22.27 3.41 3.43
C LEU A 248 -22.16 3.18 4.94
N LYS A 249 -23.23 3.50 5.68
CA LYS A 249 -23.32 3.28 7.13
C LYS A 249 -23.14 1.81 7.50
N ASN A 250 -23.95 0.94 6.90
CA ASN A 250 -24.05 -0.46 7.34
C ASN A 250 -22.83 -1.30 6.98
N ILE A 251 -22.14 -0.98 5.86
CA ILE A 251 -20.95 -1.72 5.43
C ILE A 251 -19.69 -1.01 5.95
N HIS A 252 -19.46 0.21 5.53
CA HIS A 252 -18.21 0.91 5.77
C HIS A 252 -18.20 1.71 7.09
N GLY A 253 -19.36 2.12 7.60
CA GLY A 253 -19.50 2.82 8.89
C GLY A 253 -19.42 1.91 10.11
N THR A 254 -19.88 0.66 9.99
CA THR A 254 -19.94 -0.30 11.10
C THR A 254 -18.63 -0.48 11.86
N PRO A 255 -17.45 -0.63 11.22
CA PRO A 255 -16.18 -0.77 11.94
C PRO A 255 -15.78 0.44 12.79
N TYR A 256 -16.23 1.65 12.42
CA TYR A 256 -15.91 2.87 13.15
C TYR A 256 -16.58 2.93 14.51
N TYR A 257 -17.78 2.37 14.67
CA TYR A 257 -18.43 2.30 15.99
C TYR A 257 -17.58 1.51 16.98
N SER A 258 -17.04 0.35 16.55
CA SER A 258 -16.15 -0.46 17.38
C SER A 258 -14.80 0.21 17.64
N ALA A 259 -14.29 0.99 16.67
CA ALA A 259 -13.08 1.78 16.86
C ALA A 259 -13.28 2.90 17.91
N PHE A 260 -14.46 3.53 17.93
CA PHE A 260 -14.79 4.56 18.94
C PHE A 260 -15.02 3.95 20.34
N GLU A 261 -15.60 2.75 20.41
CA GLU A 261 -15.63 1.99 21.67
C GLU A 261 -14.24 1.67 22.22
N ALA A 262 -13.26 1.43 21.35
CA ALA A 262 -11.84 1.25 21.71
C ALA A 262 -11.10 2.57 21.95
N CYS A 263 -11.81 3.70 21.98
CA CYS A 263 -11.24 5.03 22.20
C CYS A 263 -10.12 5.40 21.20
N VAL A 264 -10.29 5.07 19.92
CA VAL A 264 -9.30 5.48 18.91
C VAL A 264 -9.12 7.00 18.93
N GLN A 265 -7.87 7.46 18.91
CA GLN A 265 -7.58 8.88 19.07
C GLN A 265 -7.50 9.63 17.74
N SER A 266 -7.35 8.92 16.63
CA SER A 266 -7.29 9.54 15.31
C SER A 266 -8.10 8.75 14.28
N VAL A 267 -8.68 9.49 13.33
CA VAL A 267 -9.31 8.99 12.11
C VAL A 267 -8.62 9.64 10.92
N MET A 268 -8.31 8.86 9.88
CA MET A 268 -7.76 9.39 8.64
C MET A 268 -8.85 9.47 7.58
N ALA A 269 -9.01 10.65 6.95
CA ALA A 269 -9.93 10.83 5.85
C ALA A 269 -9.48 10.04 4.62
N SER A 270 -10.41 9.47 3.87
CA SER A 270 -10.10 8.63 2.71
C SER A 270 -9.88 9.43 1.43
N PHE A 271 -9.17 8.84 0.47
CA PHE A 271 -8.99 9.40 -0.87
C PHE A 271 -10.22 9.30 -1.78
N ASN A 272 -11.10 8.32 -1.55
CA ASN A 272 -12.24 8.09 -2.43
C ASN A 272 -13.24 9.23 -2.42
N SER A 273 -14.14 9.22 -3.41
CA SER A 273 -15.36 10.02 -3.38
C SER A 273 -16.52 9.16 -2.89
N TRP A 274 -17.54 9.76 -2.32
CA TRP A 274 -18.84 9.16 -2.16
C TRP A 274 -19.86 9.93 -3.02
N ASN A 275 -20.46 9.22 -3.99
CA ASN A 275 -21.40 9.77 -4.96
C ASN A 275 -20.91 11.08 -5.61
N GLY A 276 -19.61 11.10 -5.97
CA GLY A 276 -18.96 12.19 -6.69
C GLY A 276 -18.33 13.29 -5.82
N VAL A 277 -18.49 13.26 -4.48
CA VAL A 277 -17.87 14.25 -3.58
C VAL A 277 -16.65 13.63 -2.90
N LYS A 278 -15.47 14.23 -3.08
CA LYS A 278 -14.20 13.82 -2.46
C LYS A 278 -14.28 13.89 -0.95
N MET A 279 -13.79 12.84 -0.27
CA MET A 279 -13.94 12.70 1.18
C MET A 279 -13.22 13.80 1.96
N HIS A 280 -12.02 14.21 1.53
CA HIS A 280 -11.28 15.32 2.18
C HIS A 280 -11.99 16.68 2.13
N GLY A 281 -13.01 16.86 1.29
CA GLY A 281 -13.86 18.04 1.22
C GLY A 281 -15.32 17.75 1.59
N HIS A 282 -15.61 16.61 2.21
CA HIS A 282 -16.97 16.18 2.48
C HIS A 282 -17.44 16.62 3.88
N GLU A 283 -17.85 17.89 4.03
CA GLU A 283 -18.29 18.48 5.30
C GLU A 283 -19.35 17.64 6.00
N TYR A 284 -20.40 17.20 5.28
CA TYR A 284 -21.47 16.37 5.86
C TYR A 284 -20.92 15.09 6.53
N LEU A 285 -19.99 14.37 5.88
CA LEU A 285 -19.47 13.12 6.46
C LEU A 285 -18.39 13.36 7.52
N LEU A 286 -17.54 14.36 7.36
CA LEU A 286 -16.44 14.63 8.30
C LEU A 286 -16.90 15.44 9.53
N THR A 287 -17.93 16.27 9.39
CA THR A 287 -18.43 17.11 10.48
C THR A 287 -19.78 16.60 10.98
N ASP A 288 -20.87 16.68 10.18
CA ASP A 288 -22.22 16.38 10.67
C ASP A 288 -22.35 14.91 11.07
N VAL A 289 -21.75 13.98 10.31
CA VAL A 289 -21.82 12.54 10.62
C VAL A 289 -20.75 12.15 11.64
N LEU A 290 -19.46 12.28 11.29
CA LEU A 290 -18.37 11.76 12.13
C LEU A 290 -18.35 12.43 13.51
N ARG A 291 -18.46 13.76 13.55
CA ARG A 291 -18.34 14.51 14.80
C ARG A 291 -19.66 14.60 15.55
N ASP A 292 -20.70 15.13 14.88
CA ASP A 292 -21.92 15.50 15.59
C ASP A 292 -22.81 14.29 15.87
N GLN A 293 -22.97 13.36 14.89
CA GLN A 293 -23.84 12.21 15.07
C GLN A 293 -23.13 11.01 15.69
N MET A 294 -21.94 10.64 15.19
CA MET A 294 -21.18 9.51 15.73
C MET A 294 -20.41 9.87 17.01
N GLY A 295 -20.28 11.17 17.33
CA GLY A 295 -19.65 11.66 18.56
C GLY A 295 -18.13 11.50 18.60
N PHE A 296 -17.45 11.41 17.46
CA PHE A 296 -16.00 11.33 17.44
C PHE A 296 -15.35 12.67 17.80
N ASN A 297 -14.66 12.73 18.93
CA ASN A 297 -14.01 13.93 19.45
C ASN A 297 -12.48 13.90 19.37
N GLY A 298 -11.91 12.88 18.70
CA GLY A 298 -10.48 12.78 18.43
C GLY A 298 -10.02 13.60 17.22
N LEU A 299 -8.81 13.35 16.76
CA LEU A 299 -8.12 14.04 15.68
C LEU A 299 -8.54 13.47 14.31
N VAL A 300 -8.88 14.32 13.35
CA VAL A 300 -9.02 13.92 11.93
C VAL A 300 -7.78 14.37 11.18
N VAL A 301 -7.02 13.41 10.68
CA VAL A 301 -5.86 13.65 9.81
C VAL A 301 -6.24 13.40 8.35
N GLY A 302 -5.72 14.23 7.43
CA GLY A 302 -5.80 13.95 6.00
C GLY A 302 -4.89 12.79 5.61
N ASP A 303 -5.10 12.23 4.43
CA ASP A 303 -4.17 11.30 3.80
C ASP A 303 -3.19 12.06 2.91
N TRP A 304 -2.17 11.41 2.38
CA TRP A 304 -1.06 11.95 1.60
C TRP A 304 -1.51 12.87 0.46
N ASN A 305 -1.35 14.19 0.63
CA ASN A 305 -1.84 15.21 -0.30
C ASN A 305 -3.34 15.14 -0.63
N GLY A 306 -4.15 14.40 0.14
CA GLY A 306 -5.57 14.16 -0.15
C GLY A 306 -6.41 15.44 -0.20
N HIS A 307 -6.02 16.48 0.52
CA HIS A 307 -6.63 17.80 0.44
C HIS A 307 -6.49 18.42 -0.97
N GLY A 308 -5.39 18.15 -1.66
CA GLY A 308 -5.15 18.63 -3.02
C GLY A 308 -6.06 18.00 -4.08
N GLU A 309 -6.68 16.84 -3.77
CA GLU A 309 -7.62 16.15 -4.67
C GLU A 309 -9.06 16.72 -4.60
N VAL A 310 -9.35 17.62 -3.66
CA VAL A 310 -10.65 18.30 -3.56
C VAL A 310 -10.82 19.26 -4.75
N PRO A 311 -11.96 19.24 -5.46
CA PRO A 311 -12.17 20.14 -6.59
C PRO A 311 -11.96 21.62 -6.22
N GLY A 312 -11.09 22.30 -6.96
CA GLY A 312 -10.71 23.71 -6.71
C GLY A 312 -9.49 23.88 -5.82
N CYS A 313 -9.03 22.81 -5.17
CA CYS A 313 -7.83 22.80 -4.33
C CYS A 313 -6.54 22.45 -5.09
N THR A 314 -5.42 22.65 -4.42
CA THR A 314 -4.09 22.15 -4.78
C THR A 314 -3.39 21.66 -3.51
N ASN A 315 -2.29 20.92 -3.64
CA ASN A 315 -1.47 20.52 -2.49
C ASN A 315 -0.98 21.72 -1.66
N ALA A 316 -0.80 22.86 -2.30
CA ALA A 316 -0.35 24.10 -1.67
C ALA A 316 -1.48 24.99 -1.13
N ASN A 317 -2.76 24.70 -1.39
CA ASN A 317 -3.87 25.55 -0.95
C ASN A 317 -5.21 24.81 -0.99
N CYS A 318 -5.83 24.62 0.17
CA CYS A 318 -7.16 24.00 0.28
C CYS A 318 -7.85 24.35 1.61
N PRO A 319 -8.38 25.58 1.78
CA PRO A 319 -9.22 25.91 2.95
C PRO A 319 -10.46 25.01 3.06
N GLU A 320 -11.00 24.53 1.94
CA GLU A 320 -12.21 23.71 1.85
C GLU A 320 -12.07 22.42 2.65
N SER A 321 -10.92 21.73 2.54
CA SER A 321 -10.67 20.48 3.28
C SER A 321 -10.61 20.73 4.80
N PHE A 322 -9.98 21.82 5.22
CA PHE A 322 -9.90 22.18 6.62
C PHE A 322 -11.27 22.53 7.21
N ASN A 323 -12.06 23.33 6.48
CA ASN A 323 -13.41 23.72 6.88
C ASN A 323 -14.37 22.50 6.88
N ALA A 324 -14.14 21.52 6.01
CA ALA A 324 -14.93 20.28 5.96
C ALA A 324 -14.71 19.39 7.21
N GLY A 325 -13.65 19.60 8.00
CA GLY A 325 -13.44 18.86 9.25
C GLY A 325 -12.08 18.17 9.41
N VAL A 326 -11.17 18.27 8.42
CA VAL A 326 -9.78 17.80 8.55
C VAL A 326 -9.03 18.72 9.53
N ASP A 327 -8.39 18.17 10.56
CA ASP A 327 -7.67 18.93 11.58
C ASP A 327 -6.17 19.07 11.27
N ILE A 328 -5.58 18.08 10.63
CA ILE A 328 -4.18 18.11 10.18
C ILE A 328 -4.11 17.80 8.69
N TYR A 329 -3.49 18.69 7.94
CA TYR A 329 -3.10 18.40 6.55
C TYR A 329 -1.88 17.48 6.52
N MET A 330 -2.01 16.29 5.96
CA MET A 330 -0.86 15.50 5.57
C MET A 330 -0.33 16.06 4.24
N ALA A 331 0.65 16.92 4.33
CA ALA A 331 1.21 17.70 3.22
C ALA A 331 2.71 17.42 3.11
N PRO A 332 3.12 16.31 2.50
CA PRO A 332 4.49 15.83 2.60
C PRO A 332 5.51 16.79 2.00
N ASP A 333 5.31 17.36 0.83
CA ASP A 333 6.33 18.07 0.06
C ASP A 333 6.04 19.55 -0.20
N GLU A 334 4.81 19.95 -0.51
CA GLU A 334 4.42 21.37 -0.76
C GLU A 334 3.99 22.10 0.50
N TRP A 335 4.35 21.61 1.68
CA TRP A 335 3.91 22.09 2.97
C TRP A 335 4.27 23.56 3.29
N LYS A 336 5.36 24.11 2.71
CA LYS A 336 5.79 25.52 2.95
C LYS A 336 4.84 26.51 2.28
N GLU A 337 4.43 26.19 1.08
CA GLU A 337 3.45 26.93 0.31
C GLU A 337 2.08 26.83 0.97
N LEU A 338 1.67 25.61 1.38
CA LEU A 338 0.43 25.37 2.11
C LEU A 338 0.41 26.16 3.41
N TYR A 339 1.49 26.14 4.22
CA TYR A 339 1.62 26.94 5.43
C TYR A 339 1.38 28.44 5.15
N THR A 340 2.02 28.96 4.11
CA THR A 340 1.92 30.37 3.76
C THR A 340 0.50 30.76 3.29
N ASN A 341 -0.13 29.89 2.51
CA ASN A 341 -1.48 30.10 2.00
C ASN A 341 -2.51 29.94 3.13
N THR A 342 -2.33 28.99 4.05
CA THR A 342 -3.20 28.85 5.24
C THR A 342 -3.13 30.08 6.15
N VAL A 343 -1.94 30.69 6.33
CA VAL A 343 -1.83 31.99 7.05
C VAL A 343 -2.65 33.09 6.37
N ARG A 344 -2.70 33.11 5.02
CA ARG A 344 -3.53 34.07 4.28
C ARG A 344 -5.01 33.75 4.43
N ALA A 345 -5.40 32.49 4.32
CA ALA A 345 -6.78 32.05 4.44
C ALA A 345 -7.40 32.39 5.82
N VAL A 346 -6.65 32.24 6.91
CA VAL A 346 -7.13 32.68 8.22
C VAL A 346 -7.23 34.19 8.29
N LYS A 347 -6.26 34.94 7.75
CA LYS A 347 -6.30 36.42 7.76
C LYS A 347 -7.40 37.01 6.88
N SER A 348 -7.78 36.35 5.79
CA SER A 348 -8.90 36.76 4.92
C SER A 348 -10.26 36.34 5.47
N GLY A 349 -10.30 35.40 6.42
CA GLY A 349 -11.52 34.84 6.97
C GLY A 349 -12.07 33.64 6.19
N ASP A 350 -11.32 33.13 5.19
CA ASP A 350 -11.65 31.88 4.49
C ASP A 350 -11.60 30.67 5.43
N ILE A 351 -10.77 30.73 6.46
CA ILE A 351 -10.75 29.84 7.63
C ILE A 351 -11.00 30.71 8.86
N SER A 352 -11.99 30.37 9.67
CA SER A 352 -12.25 31.11 10.90
C SER A 352 -11.22 30.78 12.00
N GLU A 353 -10.95 31.76 12.88
CA GLU A 353 -10.08 31.52 14.05
C GLU A 353 -10.63 30.44 14.97
N ASP A 354 -11.97 30.38 15.14
CA ASP A 354 -12.64 29.37 15.95
C ASP A 354 -12.40 27.96 15.41
N ARG A 355 -12.46 27.77 14.06
CA ARG A 355 -12.15 26.47 13.42
C ARG A 355 -10.70 26.09 13.60
N LEU A 356 -9.78 27.06 13.49
CA LEU A 356 -8.35 26.82 13.72
C LEU A 356 -8.10 26.43 15.20
N ASP A 357 -8.72 27.13 16.14
CA ASP A 357 -8.57 26.85 17.56
C ASP A 357 -9.17 25.50 17.96
N ASP A 358 -10.28 25.10 17.33
CA ASP A 358 -10.86 23.77 17.50
C ASP A 358 -9.91 22.66 17.03
N ALA A 359 -9.30 22.79 15.85
CA ALA A 359 -8.31 21.82 15.38
C ALA A 359 -7.09 21.74 16.29
N VAL A 360 -6.53 22.88 16.68
CA VAL A 360 -5.38 22.95 17.60
C VAL A 360 -5.74 22.31 18.94
N ARG A 361 -6.95 22.53 19.47
CA ARG A 361 -7.42 21.91 20.71
C ARG A 361 -7.37 20.37 20.61
N LYS A 362 -7.91 19.78 19.52
CA LYS A 362 -7.89 18.32 19.31
C LYS A 362 -6.46 17.77 19.24
N ILE A 363 -5.56 18.50 18.57
CA ILE A 363 -4.14 18.12 18.50
C ILE A 363 -3.49 18.16 19.89
N LEU A 364 -3.73 19.20 20.66
CA LEU A 364 -3.19 19.32 22.01
C LEU A 364 -3.78 18.29 22.96
N THR A 365 -5.09 17.98 22.84
CA THR A 365 -5.75 16.92 23.61
C THR A 365 -5.06 15.58 23.42
N VAL A 366 -4.76 15.20 22.17
CA VAL A 366 -4.06 13.95 21.90
C VAL A 366 -2.63 13.98 22.45
N LYS A 367 -1.92 15.09 22.33
CA LYS A 367 -0.57 15.23 22.92
C LYS A 367 -0.60 15.17 24.45
N ASP A 368 -1.61 15.72 25.09
CA ASP A 368 -1.82 15.63 26.52
C ASP A 368 -2.06 14.18 26.96
N ARG A 369 -3.01 13.49 26.33
CA ARG A 369 -3.32 12.07 26.59
C ARG A 369 -2.13 11.13 26.39
N LEU A 370 -1.23 11.46 25.45
CA LEU A 370 0.03 10.75 25.25
C LEU A 370 1.10 11.09 26.32
N GLY A 371 0.81 11.99 27.27
CA GLY A 371 1.79 12.47 28.26
C GLY A 371 2.89 13.35 27.69
N MET A 372 2.77 13.78 26.42
CA MET A 372 3.81 14.59 25.78
C MET A 372 3.91 15.98 26.40
N LEU A 373 2.78 16.56 26.80
CA LEU A 373 2.76 17.84 27.49
C LEU A 373 3.28 17.75 28.94
N ASP A 374 3.42 16.55 29.49
CA ASP A 374 3.99 16.24 30.80
C ASP A 374 5.46 15.79 30.72
N GLY A 375 6.07 15.93 29.56
CA GLY A 375 7.49 15.71 29.35
C GLY A 375 7.88 14.29 28.94
N ARG A 376 6.94 13.48 28.41
CA ARG A 376 7.26 12.19 27.76
C ARG A 376 8.24 12.43 26.62
N LYS A 377 9.31 11.64 26.57
CA LYS A 377 10.37 11.70 25.56
C LYS A 377 10.46 10.38 24.80
N PRO A 378 9.76 10.23 23.69
CA PRO A 378 9.70 8.96 22.94
C PRO A 378 11.08 8.47 22.49
N HIS A 379 12.00 9.36 22.18
CA HIS A 379 13.37 9.04 21.75
C HIS A 379 14.26 8.41 22.83
N GLU A 380 13.82 8.39 24.09
CA GLU A 380 14.52 7.73 25.21
C GLU A 380 14.00 6.28 25.43
N TYR A 381 13.06 5.78 24.64
CA TYR A 381 12.49 4.44 24.79
C TYR A 381 13.49 3.35 24.43
N GLU A 382 13.40 2.22 25.13
CA GLU A 382 14.27 1.07 24.92
C GLU A 382 14.03 0.41 23.55
N ASN A 383 15.10 -0.17 22.98
CA ASN A 383 15.00 -0.84 21.68
C ASN A 383 14.41 -2.27 21.80
N TYR A 384 13.23 -2.47 21.26
CA TYR A 384 12.53 -3.76 21.14
C TYR A 384 12.45 -4.28 19.72
N VAL A 385 13.01 -3.58 18.73
CA VAL A 385 12.93 -3.95 17.31
C VAL A 385 13.49 -5.34 17.07
N GLY A 386 12.67 -6.23 16.49
CA GLY A 386 13.06 -7.57 16.04
C GLY A 386 13.44 -8.54 17.17
N LYS A 387 12.95 -8.34 18.38
CA LYS A 387 13.15 -9.29 19.50
C LYS A 387 12.66 -10.68 19.12
N ILE A 388 13.28 -11.69 19.72
CA ILE A 388 12.97 -13.10 19.39
C ILE A 388 11.50 -13.45 19.71
N GLU A 389 10.97 -12.95 20.82
CA GLU A 389 9.58 -13.16 21.23
C GLU A 389 8.58 -12.51 20.25
N HIS A 390 8.95 -11.41 19.60
CA HIS A 390 8.13 -10.79 18.55
C HIS A 390 8.09 -11.67 17.29
N ARG A 391 9.22 -12.27 16.93
CA ARG A 391 9.32 -13.19 15.80
C ARG A 391 8.57 -14.49 16.05
N GLU A 392 8.61 -15.00 17.29
CA GLU A 392 7.81 -16.15 17.69
C GLU A 392 6.32 -15.89 17.58
N LEU A 393 5.87 -14.69 17.95
CA LEU A 393 4.50 -14.25 17.76
C LEU A 393 4.14 -14.15 16.26
N ALA A 394 5.04 -13.62 15.44
CA ALA A 394 4.84 -13.60 13.98
C ALA A 394 4.74 -15.01 13.39
N ARG A 395 5.55 -15.96 13.88
CA ARG A 395 5.47 -17.37 13.49
C ARG A 395 4.14 -18.03 13.90
N GLU A 396 3.62 -17.67 15.07
CA GLU A 396 2.28 -18.08 15.49
C GLU A 396 1.23 -17.51 14.52
N ALA A 397 1.33 -16.21 14.20
CA ALA A 397 0.40 -15.54 13.28
C ALA A 397 0.41 -16.17 11.89
N VAL A 398 1.59 -16.46 11.33
CA VAL A 398 1.71 -17.16 10.04
C VAL A 398 1.03 -18.52 10.12
N SER A 399 1.31 -19.33 11.15
CA SER A 399 0.70 -20.66 11.27
C SER A 399 -0.83 -20.61 11.31
N LYS A 400 -1.41 -19.59 11.98
CA LYS A 400 -2.86 -19.44 12.14
C LYS A 400 -3.53 -18.78 10.94
N SER A 401 -2.78 -18.05 10.10
CA SER A 401 -3.32 -17.37 8.92
C SER A 401 -3.49 -18.27 7.70
N LEU A 402 -2.82 -19.42 7.67
CA LEU A 402 -2.88 -20.34 6.54
C LEU A 402 -4.27 -20.96 6.40
N VAL A 403 -4.84 -20.90 5.20
CA VAL A 403 -6.14 -21.51 4.90
C VAL A 403 -5.97 -22.69 3.96
N LEU A 404 -6.35 -23.87 4.43
CA LEU A 404 -6.33 -25.10 3.64
C LEU A 404 -7.60 -25.18 2.79
N LEU A 405 -7.45 -24.99 1.47
CA LEU A 405 -8.58 -25.04 0.53
C LEU A 405 -8.83 -26.42 -0.05
N LYS A 406 -7.78 -27.25 -0.14
CA LYS A 406 -7.84 -28.62 -0.67
C LYS A 406 -6.81 -29.48 0.04
N ASN A 407 -7.20 -30.72 0.42
CA ASN A 407 -6.33 -31.77 0.95
C ASN A 407 -6.83 -33.16 0.54
N ASN A 408 -6.84 -33.40 -0.78
CA ASN A 408 -7.36 -34.66 -1.31
C ASN A 408 -6.50 -35.82 -0.83
N ASP A 409 -7.18 -36.91 -0.51
CA ASP A 409 -6.60 -38.18 0.01
C ASP A 409 -5.76 -37.99 1.28
N ASN A 410 -6.02 -36.90 2.04
CA ASN A 410 -5.31 -36.54 3.28
C ASN A 410 -3.79 -36.50 3.09
N LEU A 411 -3.31 -35.87 2.01
CA LEU A 411 -1.89 -35.76 1.69
C LEU A 411 -1.11 -35.06 2.81
N LEU A 412 -1.64 -33.94 3.34
CA LEU A 412 -1.03 -33.19 4.42
C LEU A 412 -1.43 -33.79 5.78
N PRO A 413 -0.55 -33.70 6.81
CA PRO A 413 0.80 -33.15 6.79
C PRO A 413 1.82 -34.14 6.19
N LEU A 414 2.82 -33.59 5.48
CA LEU A 414 3.86 -34.36 4.79
C LEU A 414 4.86 -34.98 5.77
N ASP A 415 5.34 -36.18 5.45
CA ASP A 415 6.40 -36.84 6.21
C ASP A 415 7.74 -36.17 5.93
N SER A 416 8.27 -35.42 6.91
CA SER A 416 9.49 -34.65 6.80
C SER A 416 10.77 -35.47 6.60
N THR A 417 10.70 -36.80 6.75
CA THR A 417 11.84 -37.70 6.51
C THR A 417 12.02 -38.07 5.02
N LYS A 418 11.15 -37.64 4.16
CA LYS A 418 11.09 -37.98 2.75
C LYS A 418 11.94 -37.05 1.89
N HIS A 419 11.96 -37.30 0.58
CA HIS A 419 12.63 -36.45 -0.41
C HIS A 419 11.67 -35.46 -1.06
N PHE A 420 12.01 -34.18 -1.00
CA PHE A 420 11.18 -33.06 -1.49
C PHE A 420 11.81 -32.38 -2.69
N LEU A 421 10.97 -31.98 -3.63
CA LEU A 421 11.30 -31.00 -4.65
C LEU A 421 10.46 -29.73 -4.44
N VAL A 422 11.11 -28.59 -4.33
CA VAL A 422 10.44 -27.30 -4.28
C VAL A 422 10.57 -26.60 -5.64
N ILE A 423 9.45 -26.06 -6.14
CA ILE A 423 9.37 -25.35 -7.42
C ILE A 423 8.68 -23.99 -7.23
N GLY A 424 8.86 -23.11 -8.22
CA GLY A 424 8.31 -21.76 -8.22
C GLY A 424 9.21 -20.74 -7.54
N ASN A 425 9.36 -19.58 -8.18
CA ASN A 425 10.32 -18.54 -7.74
C ASN A 425 9.95 -17.94 -6.39
N ALA A 426 8.67 -17.84 -6.05
CA ALA A 426 8.22 -17.31 -4.75
C ALA A 426 8.70 -18.15 -3.55
N ALA A 427 9.23 -19.35 -3.79
CA ALA A 427 9.86 -20.16 -2.74
C ALA A 427 11.17 -19.54 -2.21
N VAL A 428 11.88 -18.79 -3.03
CA VAL A 428 13.21 -18.21 -2.73
C VAL A 428 13.19 -16.67 -2.72
N GLU A 429 12.16 -16.05 -3.31
CA GLU A 429 12.04 -14.59 -3.40
C GLU A 429 11.31 -14.03 -2.17
N ILE A 430 12.06 -13.45 -1.22
CA ILE A 430 11.51 -12.95 0.05
C ILE A 430 10.50 -11.83 -0.17
N MET A 431 10.66 -10.99 -1.18
CA MET A 431 9.73 -9.89 -1.44
C MET A 431 8.30 -10.37 -1.66
N ASN A 432 8.11 -11.52 -2.33
CA ASN A 432 6.78 -12.07 -2.57
C ASN A 432 6.04 -12.46 -1.28
N GLN A 433 6.78 -12.92 -0.26
CA GLN A 433 6.17 -13.26 1.04
C GLN A 433 5.88 -12.02 1.89
N MET A 434 6.60 -10.91 1.66
CA MET A 434 6.43 -9.66 2.42
C MET A 434 5.26 -8.83 1.90
N GLY A 435 5.13 -8.65 0.60
CA GLY A 435 4.12 -7.77 0.00
C GLY A 435 4.48 -6.28 0.02
N GLY A 436 3.55 -5.44 -0.39
CA GLY A 436 3.66 -3.98 -0.34
C GLY A 436 3.78 -3.44 1.08
N TRP A 437 4.04 -2.16 1.25
CA TRP A 437 4.21 -1.50 2.55
C TRP A 437 5.33 -2.13 3.43
N THR A 438 6.34 -2.72 2.78
CA THR A 438 7.47 -3.35 3.47
C THR A 438 8.76 -2.67 3.04
N ILE A 439 9.42 -1.96 3.94
CA ILE A 439 10.62 -1.13 3.77
C ILE A 439 10.38 0.00 2.74
N THR A 440 9.98 -0.33 1.51
CA THR A 440 9.52 0.62 0.49
C THR A 440 8.00 0.58 0.37
N TRP A 441 7.39 1.63 -0.16
CA TRP A 441 5.94 1.69 -0.34
C TRP A 441 5.39 0.49 -1.14
N GLN A 442 6.00 0.21 -2.30
CA GLN A 442 5.55 -0.90 -3.15
C GLN A 442 6.04 -2.29 -2.70
N GLY A 443 6.96 -2.38 -1.72
CA GLY A 443 7.64 -3.64 -1.36
C GLY A 443 8.57 -4.16 -2.46
N THR A 444 8.92 -3.31 -3.41
CA THR A 444 9.82 -3.59 -4.54
C THR A 444 11.16 -2.87 -4.34
N GLU A 445 12.11 -3.09 -5.25
CA GLU A 445 13.45 -2.47 -5.21
C GLU A 445 14.25 -2.85 -3.95
N LEU A 446 14.00 -4.06 -3.45
CA LEU A 446 14.62 -4.63 -2.26
C LEU A 446 15.52 -5.81 -2.64
N ASN A 447 16.41 -6.17 -1.74
CA ASN A 447 17.28 -7.31 -1.91
C ASN A 447 17.41 -8.12 -0.62
N ARG A 448 18.07 -9.26 -0.67
CA ARG A 448 18.23 -10.17 0.48
C ARG A 448 18.80 -9.49 1.73
N SER A 449 19.71 -8.54 1.58
CA SER A 449 20.34 -7.87 2.74
C SER A 449 19.39 -6.92 3.48
N ASP A 450 18.28 -6.53 2.87
CA ASP A 450 17.26 -5.70 3.51
C ASP A 450 16.42 -6.49 4.53
N PHE A 451 16.54 -7.82 4.51
CA PHE A 451 15.79 -8.74 5.38
C PHE A 451 16.72 -9.57 6.27
N PRO A 452 17.42 -8.95 7.23
CA PRO A 452 18.35 -9.67 8.11
C PRO A 452 17.61 -10.74 8.92
N ASN A 453 18.21 -11.92 9.04
CA ASN A 453 17.66 -13.06 9.79
C ASN A 453 16.26 -13.55 9.33
N THR A 454 15.86 -13.27 8.11
CA THR A 454 14.61 -13.75 7.52
C THR A 454 14.90 -14.95 6.64
N LEU A 455 14.12 -15.99 6.74
CA LEU A 455 14.19 -17.14 5.86
C LEU A 455 13.22 -16.95 4.68
N SER A 456 13.61 -17.45 3.50
CA SER A 456 12.65 -17.73 2.43
C SER A 456 11.81 -18.96 2.80
N ILE A 457 10.69 -19.15 2.11
CA ILE A 457 9.84 -20.34 2.32
C ILE A 457 10.65 -21.62 2.08
N TYR A 458 11.49 -21.64 1.03
CA TYR A 458 12.39 -22.77 0.78
C TYR A 458 13.35 -23.04 1.94
N GLU A 459 14.01 -22.01 2.46
CA GLU A 459 14.95 -22.14 3.57
C GLU A 459 14.28 -22.65 4.86
N ALA A 460 13.06 -22.17 5.16
CA ALA A 460 12.28 -22.61 6.31
C ALA A 460 11.87 -24.10 6.20
N LEU A 461 11.44 -24.51 5.01
CA LEU A 461 11.14 -25.92 4.72
C LEU A 461 12.39 -26.80 4.81
N ALA A 462 13.50 -26.32 4.22
CA ALA A 462 14.76 -27.05 4.21
C ALA A 462 15.31 -27.26 5.61
N ASP A 463 15.24 -26.26 6.47
CA ASP A 463 15.66 -26.36 7.86
C ASP A 463 14.95 -27.51 8.60
N GLN A 464 13.62 -27.60 8.46
CA GLN A 464 12.84 -28.64 9.14
C GLN A 464 13.01 -30.02 8.50
N VAL A 465 13.02 -30.13 7.17
CA VAL A 465 13.22 -31.40 6.45
C VAL A 465 14.58 -32.02 6.77
N ILE A 466 15.65 -31.21 6.69
CA ILE A 466 17.02 -31.68 6.97
C ILE A 466 17.16 -32.11 8.45
N LYS A 467 16.62 -31.33 9.38
CA LYS A 467 16.61 -31.70 10.81
C LYS A 467 15.87 -33.01 11.10
N SER A 468 14.88 -33.35 10.31
CA SER A 468 14.11 -34.58 10.39
C SER A 468 14.78 -35.77 9.69
N GLY A 469 15.93 -35.60 9.04
CA GLY A 469 16.63 -36.64 8.28
C GLY A 469 16.14 -36.84 6.85
N GLY A 470 15.27 -35.98 6.35
CA GLY A 470 14.84 -35.96 4.95
C GLY A 470 15.82 -35.23 4.04
N SER A 471 15.45 -35.08 2.79
CA SER A 471 16.21 -34.32 1.80
C SER A 471 15.29 -33.44 0.96
N ILE A 472 15.84 -32.29 0.52
CA ILE A 472 15.06 -31.29 -0.22
C ILE A 472 15.93 -30.62 -1.26
N GLU A 473 15.41 -30.41 -2.45
CA GLU A 473 16.08 -29.64 -3.50
C GLU A 473 15.12 -28.59 -4.10
N PHE A 474 15.70 -27.52 -4.65
CA PHE A 474 14.96 -26.48 -5.36
C PHE A 474 15.25 -26.59 -6.85
N SER A 475 14.19 -26.43 -7.68
CA SER A 475 14.31 -26.40 -9.12
C SER A 475 13.24 -25.56 -9.75
N GLN A 476 13.62 -24.46 -10.39
CA GLN A 476 12.64 -23.56 -11.02
C GLN A 476 11.84 -24.22 -12.14
N ASN A 477 12.45 -25.14 -12.90
CA ASN A 477 11.84 -25.81 -14.06
C ASN A 477 11.33 -27.23 -13.76
N GLY A 478 11.32 -27.67 -12.50
CA GLY A 478 10.87 -29.00 -12.10
C GLY A 478 11.80 -30.16 -12.54
N SER A 479 13.07 -29.89 -12.81
CA SER A 479 14.06 -30.94 -12.96
C SER A 479 14.52 -31.43 -11.57
N TYR A 480 14.83 -32.72 -11.45
CA TYR A 480 15.28 -33.31 -10.20
C TYR A 480 16.40 -34.32 -10.44
N LYS A 481 17.23 -34.52 -9.44
CA LYS A 481 18.31 -35.52 -9.48
C LYS A 481 17.82 -36.92 -9.09
N GLN A 482 16.92 -36.96 -8.11
CA GLN A 482 16.25 -38.16 -7.65
C GLN A 482 14.74 -37.91 -7.68
N LYS A 483 13.92 -38.90 -8.06
CA LYS A 483 12.47 -38.75 -8.08
C LYS A 483 11.99 -38.36 -6.67
N PRO A 484 11.32 -37.22 -6.50
CA PRO A 484 10.87 -36.79 -5.18
C PRO A 484 9.64 -37.59 -4.73
N ASP A 485 9.49 -37.73 -3.42
CA ASP A 485 8.27 -38.27 -2.81
C ASP A 485 7.15 -37.23 -2.84
N TYR A 486 7.52 -35.94 -2.67
CA TYR A 486 6.59 -34.81 -2.65
C TYR A 486 7.14 -33.61 -3.42
N VAL A 487 6.21 -32.86 -4.03
CA VAL A 487 6.50 -31.55 -4.63
C VAL A 487 5.80 -30.46 -3.81
N ILE A 488 6.50 -29.38 -3.50
CA ILE A 488 5.93 -28.14 -2.96
C ILE A 488 6.09 -27.06 -4.02
N SER A 489 4.99 -26.52 -4.52
CA SER A 489 4.97 -25.45 -5.51
C SER A 489 4.60 -24.14 -4.83
N VAL A 490 5.50 -23.14 -4.87
CA VAL A 490 5.31 -21.83 -4.25
C VAL A 490 5.28 -20.76 -5.34
N TYR A 491 4.15 -20.08 -5.47
CA TYR A 491 3.92 -19.04 -6.47
C TYR A 491 2.89 -18.03 -5.96
N GLY A 492 2.85 -16.86 -6.57
CA GLY A 492 1.92 -15.83 -6.14
C GLY A 492 2.04 -14.53 -6.93
N GLU A 493 1.39 -13.50 -6.39
CA GLU A 493 1.49 -12.13 -6.91
C GLU A 493 2.86 -11.52 -6.55
N ASN A 494 3.35 -10.61 -7.39
CA ASN A 494 4.46 -9.74 -6.99
C ASN A 494 3.98 -8.68 -6.00
N PRO A 495 4.86 -8.09 -5.18
CA PRO A 495 4.50 -7.00 -4.29
C PRO A 495 3.91 -5.81 -5.04
N TYR A 496 2.90 -5.18 -4.47
CA TYR A 496 2.28 -3.94 -4.91
C TYR A 496 1.64 -3.21 -3.73
N ALA A 497 1.40 -1.91 -3.88
CA ALA A 497 0.58 -1.12 -2.97
C ALA A 497 -0.35 -0.20 -3.76
N GLU A 498 -1.55 0.05 -3.20
CA GLU A 498 -2.56 0.97 -3.70
C GLU A 498 -2.95 0.71 -5.18
N PHE A 499 -3.13 1.75 -5.97
CA PHE A 499 -3.55 1.69 -7.37
C PHE A 499 -2.65 0.84 -8.28
N PHE A 500 -1.38 0.63 -7.90
CA PHE A 500 -0.51 -0.31 -8.62
C PHE A 500 -0.99 -1.76 -8.53
N GLY A 501 -1.79 -2.07 -7.52
CA GLY A 501 -2.43 -3.36 -7.37
C GLY A 501 -3.80 -3.48 -8.02
N ASP A 502 -4.36 -2.40 -8.61
CA ASP A 502 -5.65 -2.45 -9.29
C ASP A 502 -5.61 -3.38 -10.50
N VAL A 503 -6.57 -4.27 -10.61
CA VAL A 503 -6.69 -5.21 -11.72
C VAL A 503 -8.08 -5.11 -12.38
N LYS A 504 -8.19 -5.57 -13.62
CA LYS A 504 -9.47 -5.54 -14.34
C LYS A 504 -10.35 -6.74 -14.03
N ASP A 505 -9.73 -7.85 -13.67
CA ASP A 505 -10.36 -9.13 -13.35
C ASP A 505 -9.49 -9.90 -12.35
N LEU A 506 -10.04 -10.98 -11.80
CA LEU A 506 -9.37 -11.81 -10.80
C LEU A 506 -8.59 -12.98 -11.39
N SER A 507 -8.14 -12.89 -12.63
CA SER A 507 -7.26 -13.89 -13.22
C SER A 507 -5.87 -13.83 -12.59
N PHE A 508 -5.35 -14.96 -12.16
CA PHE A 508 -3.97 -15.02 -11.66
C PHE A 508 -2.98 -14.97 -12.81
N LYS A 509 -2.11 -13.98 -12.79
CA LYS A 509 -1.03 -13.78 -13.77
C LYS A 509 0.31 -13.85 -13.04
N SER A 510 1.02 -14.96 -13.25
CA SER A 510 2.37 -15.10 -12.71
C SER A 510 3.40 -14.55 -13.68
N SER A 511 4.41 -13.86 -13.15
CA SER A 511 5.63 -13.53 -13.91
C SER A 511 6.50 -14.75 -14.18
N ASP A 512 6.40 -15.81 -13.36
CA ASP A 512 7.07 -17.09 -13.57
C ASP A 512 6.19 -18.05 -14.36
N LEU A 513 6.43 -18.18 -15.66
CA LEU A 513 5.74 -19.12 -16.53
C LEU A 513 6.21 -20.56 -16.34
N ASN A 514 7.37 -20.79 -15.74
CA ASN A 514 8.00 -22.10 -15.63
C ASN A 514 7.30 -22.98 -14.60
N TYR A 515 6.80 -22.43 -13.48
CA TYR A 515 6.19 -23.21 -12.41
C TYR A 515 4.99 -24.04 -12.88
N LEU A 516 4.12 -23.47 -13.73
CA LEU A 516 2.92 -24.17 -14.21
C LEU A 516 3.26 -25.34 -15.13
N ASN A 517 4.27 -25.18 -15.99
CA ASN A 517 4.77 -26.26 -16.83
C ASN A 517 5.45 -27.35 -16.00
N ALA A 518 6.20 -26.96 -14.98
CA ALA A 518 6.77 -27.90 -14.01
C ALA A 518 5.69 -28.68 -13.25
N MET A 519 4.64 -27.99 -12.76
CA MET A 519 3.50 -28.66 -12.11
C MET A 519 2.83 -29.67 -13.03
N ARG A 520 2.54 -29.32 -14.30
CA ARG A 520 1.93 -30.24 -15.29
C ARG A 520 2.81 -31.47 -15.51
N LYS A 521 4.10 -31.28 -15.71
CA LYS A 521 5.06 -32.37 -15.86
C LYS A 521 5.04 -33.32 -14.67
N LEU A 522 5.24 -32.77 -13.46
CA LEU A 522 5.35 -33.55 -12.23
C LEU A 522 4.04 -34.25 -11.85
N SER A 523 2.89 -33.62 -12.13
CA SER A 523 1.57 -34.22 -11.98
C SER A 523 1.38 -35.39 -12.94
N SER A 524 1.84 -35.28 -14.20
CA SER A 524 1.79 -36.39 -15.18
C SER A 524 2.67 -37.58 -14.77
N GLU A 525 3.70 -37.37 -13.96
CA GLU A 525 4.53 -38.40 -13.35
C GLU A 525 3.93 -38.98 -12.05
N SER A 526 2.70 -38.56 -11.70
CA SER A 526 1.96 -38.99 -10.50
C SER A 526 2.70 -38.69 -9.19
N ILE A 527 3.40 -37.55 -9.12
CA ILE A 527 4.02 -37.08 -7.91
C ILE A 527 3.05 -36.11 -7.24
N PRO A 528 2.69 -36.32 -5.95
CA PRO A 528 1.73 -35.43 -5.27
C PRO A 528 2.30 -34.03 -5.07
N ILE A 529 1.48 -33.02 -5.40
CA ILE A 529 1.87 -31.60 -5.35
C ILE A 529 1.08 -30.88 -4.25
N THR A 530 1.78 -30.20 -3.37
CA THR A 530 1.23 -29.22 -2.43
C THR A 530 1.51 -27.82 -2.95
N SER A 531 0.46 -27.04 -3.22
CA SER A 531 0.61 -25.62 -3.58
C SER A 531 0.53 -24.70 -2.37
N ILE A 532 1.47 -23.75 -2.29
CA ILE A 532 1.46 -22.62 -1.38
C ILE A 532 1.28 -21.38 -2.23
N PHE A 533 0.11 -20.76 -2.15
CA PHE A 533 -0.27 -19.63 -2.99
C PHE A 533 -0.17 -18.32 -2.20
N LEU A 534 0.65 -17.38 -2.69
CA LEU A 534 0.87 -16.06 -2.11
C LEU A 534 0.04 -15.03 -2.89
N SER A 535 -0.90 -14.36 -2.23
CA SER A 535 -1.73 -13.34 -2.88
C SER A 535 -2.29 -12.33 -1.90
N GLY A 536 -2.50 -11.10 -2.37
CA GLY A 536 -3.16 -10.03 -1.62
C GLY A 536 -4.69 -10.05 -1.75
N ARG A 537 -5.25 -11.06 -2.43
CA ARG A 537 -6.70 -11.19 -2.70
C ARG A 537 -7.04 -12.61 -3.12
N PRO A 538 -8.33 -13.04 -3.06
CA PRO A 538 -8.77 -14.24 -3.74
C PRO A 538 -8.65 -14.10 -5.26
N LEU A 539 -8.14 -15.13 -5.95
CA LEU A 539 -7.95 -15.14 -7.40
C LEU A 539 -8.48 -16.45 -8.01
N ALA A 540 -8.91 -16.39 -9.26
CA ALA A 540 -9.33 -17.57 -10.01
C ALA A 540 -8.10 -18.42 -10.39
N VAL A 541 -7.85 -19.47 -9.63
CA VAL A 541 -6.70 -20.38 -9.73
C VAL A 541 -7.09 -21.85 -9.89
N ASN A 542 -8.24 -22.09 -10.52
CA ASN A 542 -8.81 -23.45 -10.69
C ASN A 542 -7.81 -24.44 -11.32
N LYS A 543 -7.05 -23.99 -12.31
CA LYS A 543 -6.00 -24.78 -12.96
C LYS A 543 -4.91 -25.24 -11.98
N GLN A 544 -4.46 -24.36 -11.11
CA GLN A 544 -3.47 -24.65 -10.08
C GLN A 544 -4.04 -25.58 -9.01
N ILE A 545 -5.30 -25.36 -8.60
CA ILE A 545 -6.00 -26.24 -7.64
C ILE A 545 -6.16 -27.66 -8.24
N ASN A 546 -6.48 -27.77 -9.53
CA ASN A 546 -6.62 -29.08 -10.21
C ASN A 546 -5.31 -29.86 -10.25
N LEU A 547 -4.19 -29.20 -10.50
CA LEU A 547 -2.87 -29.80 -10.55
C LEU A 547 -2.32 -30.18 -9.17
N SER A 548 -2.93 -29.69 -8.09
CA SER A 548 -2.48 -29.89 -6.72
C SER A 548 -3.28 -30.99 -6.01
N SER A 549 -2.61 -31.81 -5.21
CA SER A 549 -3.26 -32.73 -4.26
C SER A 549 -3.68 -31.98 -2.99
N ALA A 550 -2.89 -30.98 -2.57
CA ALA A 550 -3.24 -30.03 -1.51
C ALA A 550 -3.00 -28.60 -1.98
N PHE A 551 -3.88 -27.66 -1.54
CA PHE A 551 -3.77 -26.24 -1.90
C PHE A 551 -4.01 -25.35 -0.69
N ILE A 552 -3.07 -24.44 -0.45
CA ILE A 552 -3.02 -23.55 0.72
C ILE A 552 -3.02 -22.11 0.21
N ALA A 553 -3.99 -21.31 0.67
CA ALA A 553 -3.91 -19.86 0.57
C ALA A 553 -3.07 -19.35 1.75
N ALA A 554 -1.87 -18.84 1.43
CA ALA A 554 -0.91 -18.38 2.44
C ALA A 554 -0.85 -16.86 2.53
N TRP A 555 -1.63 -16.17 1.70
CA TRP A 555 -1.74 -14.71 1.66
C TRP A 555 -0.37 -14.05 1.44
N LEU A 556 -0.04 -13.06 2.27
CA LEU A 556 1.27 -12.40 2.34
C LEU A 556 1.79 -12.62 3.77
N PRO A 557 2.53 -13.73 4.02
CA PRO A 557 2.80 -14.22 5.37
C PRO A 557 3.84 -13.39 6.15
N GLY A 558 4.56 -12.48 5.49
CA GLY A 558 5.58 -11.68 6.17
C GLY A 558 6.86 -12.46 6.48
N GLN A 559 7.48 -12.16 7.60
CA GLN A 559 8.86 -12.55 7.90
C GLN A 559 9.01 -14.00 8.41
N ALA A 560 8.06 -14.50 9.19
CA ALA A 560 8.27 -15.72 10.00
C ALA A 560 7.66 -16.97 9.33
N VAL A 561 8.08 -17.24 8.09
CA VAL A 561 7.54 -18.30 7.22
C VAL A 561 7.84 -19.73 7.73
N GLU A 562 8.63 -19.89 8.78
CA GLU A 562 8.76 -21.13 9.54
C GLU A 562 7.40 -21.62 10.03
N GLY A 563 6.46 -20.68 10.27
CA GLY A 563 5.08 -21.02 10.60
C GLY A 563 4.36 -21.84 9.52
N ILE A 564 4.76 -21.74 8.25
CA ILE A 564 4.26 -22.59 7.17
C ILE A 564 4.76 -24.03 7.36
N ALA A 565 6.07 -24.19 7.57
CA ALA A 565 6.68 -25.49 7.81
C ALA A 565 6.09 -26.19 9.05
N ASP A 566 5.81 -25.43 10.13
CA ASP A 566 5.17 -25.94 11.35
C ASP A 566 3.81 -26.61 11.10
N VAL A 567 3.07 -26.11 10.10
CA VAL A 567 1.74 -26.64 9.79
C VAL A 567 1.81 -27.79 8.78
N ILE A 568 2.57 -27.65 7.69
CA ILE A 568 2.50 -28.58 6.56
C ILE A 568 3.40 -29.82 6.73
N LEU A 569 4.38 -29.78 7.63
CA LEU A 569 5.34 -30.88 7.85
C LEU A 569 5.07 -31.57 9.20
N LYS A 570 5.20 -32.89 9.22
CA LYS A 570 5.25 -33.64 10.45
C LYS A 570 6.54 -33.32 11.21
N LYS A 571 6.43 -33.23 12.54
CA LYS A 571 7.57 -33.14 13.45
C LYS A 571 7.62 -34.41 14.32
N ASP A 572 8.74 -35.10 14.33
CA ASP A 572 8.89 -36.38 15.03
C ASP A 572 7.77 -37.39 14.66
N GLY A 573 7.37 -37.40 13.37
CA GLY A 573 6.32 -38.28 12.84
C GLY A 573 4.89 -37.91 13.24
N LYS A 574 4.67 -36.79 13.92
CA LYS A 574 3.35 -36.33 14.40
C LYS A 574 2.95 -34.99 13.75
N ILE A 575 1.66 -34.68 13.77
CA ILE A 575 1.15 -33.34 13.48
C ILE A 575 1.78 -32.40 14.50
N ASN A 576 2.47 -31.35 13.99
CA ASN A 576 3.05 -30.29 14.82
C ASN A 576 2.01 -29.20 15.13
N LYS A 577 1.41 -28.62 14.08
CA LYS A 577 0.27 -27.71 14.17
C LYS A 577 -0.77 -28.08 13.14
N ASP A 578 -2.03 -27.76 13.40
CA ASP A 578 -3.13 -27.94 12.47
C ASP A 578 -3.51 -26.61 11.79
N PHE A 579 -4.23 -26.66 10.69
CA PHE A 579 -4.84 -25.51 10.07
C PHE A 579 -6.01 -25.02 10.91
N THR A 580 -6.00 -23.74 11.24
CA THR A 580 -7.08 -23.05 11.95
C THR A 580 -7.64 -21.87 11.16
N GLY A 581 -6.89 -21.39 10.15
CA GLY A 581 -7.28 -20.25 9.33
C GLY A 581 -8.56 -20.52 8.52
N LYS A 582 -9.37 -19.47 8.38
CA LYS A 582 -10.62 -19.47 7.62
C LYS A 582 -10.62 -18.31 6.63
N LEU A 583 -11.21 -18.51 5.45
CA LEU A 583 -11.35 -17.44 4.47
C LEU A 583 -12.07 -16.24 5.10
N SER A 584 -11.41 -15.09 5.08
CA SER A 584 -12.00 -13.79 5.42
C SER A 584 -12.57 -13.06 4.20
N PHE A 585 -12.43 -13.68 3.03
CA PHE A 585 -12.99 -13.25 1.75
C PHE A 585 -13.55 -14.46 1.01
N THR A 586 -14.64 -14.28 0.29
CA THR A 586 -15.26 -15.29 -0.56
C THR A 586 -14.39 -15.55 -1.79
N TRP A 587 -14.12 -16.82 -2.11
CA TRP A 587 -13.21 -17.19 -3.20
C TRP A 587 -13.95 -17.39 -4.54
N PRO A 588 -13.54 -16.69 -5.63
CA PRO A 588 -14.24 -16.74 -6.90
C PRO A 588 -14.03 -18.05 -7.67
N LYS A 589 -15.06 -18.50 -8.41
CA LYS A 589 -14.97 -19.57 -9.41
C LYS A 589 -14.37 -19.08 -10.73
N LYS A 590 -14.66 -17.81 -11.07
CA LYS A 590 -14.31 -17.20 -12.34
C LYS A 590 -13.63 -15.86 -12.12
N SER A 591 -12.70 -15.54 -12.99
CA SER A 591 -11.96 -14.28 -12.95
C SER A 591 -12.85 -13.03 -13.07
N THR A 592 -14.03 -13.16 -13.66
CA THR A 592 -15.00 -12.07 -13.85
C THR A 592 -15.87 -11.78 -12.62
N GLN A 593 -15.78 -12.59 -11.56
CA GLN A 593 -16.54 -12.42 -10.33
C GLN A 593 -15.82 -11.46 -9.37
N THR A 594 -15.70 -10.22 -9.77
CA THR A 594 -14.92 -9.18 -9.06
C THR A 594 -15.61 -8.63 -7.81
N VAL A 595 -16.94 -8.73 -7.76
CA VAL A 595 -17.79 -8.41 -6.62
C VAL A 595 -18.43 -9.70 -6.13
N LEU A 596 -17.94 -10.24 -5.05
CA LEU A 596 -18.39 -11.51 -4.49
C LEU A 596 -18.19 -11.46 -2.98
N ASN A 597 -19.26 -11.24 -2.22
CA ASN A 597 -19.18 -10.98 -0.79
C ASN A 597 -20.05 -11.91 0.02
N SER A 598 -19.72 -12.13 1.29
CA SER A 598 -20.38 -13.03 2.22
C SER A 598 -21.88 -12.74 2.42
N ASN A 599 -22.29 -11.52 2.19
CA ASN A 599 -23.69 -11.09 2.33
C ASN A 599 -24.50 -11.23 1.03
N ASP A 600 -23.92 -11.72 -0.06
CA ASP A 600 -24.62 -11.96 -1.31
C ASP A 600 -25.29 -13.35 -1.29
N PRO A 601 -26.63 -13.44 -1.14
CA PRO A 601 -27.34 -14.71 -1.04
C PRO A 601 -27.36 -15.50 -2.37
N LEU A 602 -27.02 -14.87 -3.48
CA LEU A 602 -26.97 -15.48 -4.82
C LEU A 602 -25.54 -15.79 -5.26
N SER A 603 -24.57 -15.70 -4.36
CA SER A 603 -23.16 -15.87 -4.71
C SER A 603 -22.86 -17.28 -5.20
N ASP A 604 -22.40 -17.36 -6.46
CA ASP A 604 -21.88 -18.60 -7.07
C ASP A 604 -20.36 -18.65 -6.87
N HIS A 605 -19.93 -18.93 -5.65
CA HIS A 605 -18.53 -18.94 -5.23
C HIS A 605 -17.87 -20.32 -5.40
N LEU A 606 -16.54 -20.34 -5.43
CA LEU A 606 -15.77 -21.58 -5.35
C LEU A 606 -15.67 -22.06 -3.90
N PHE A 607 -15.24 -21.16 -3.00
CA PHE A 607 -15.23 -21.39 -1.56
C PHE A 607 -15.89 -20.22 -0.83
N ALA A 608 -16.77 -20.51 0.10
CA ALA A 608 -17.50 -19.50 0.87
C ALA A 608 -16.60 -18.78 1.87
N PHE A 609 -16.99 -17.56 2.25
CA PHE A 609 -16.49 -16.92 3.47
C PHE A 609 -16.55 -17.91 4.65
N GLY A 610 -15.49 -17.96 5.47
CA GLY A 610 -15.37 -18.89 6.60
C GLY A 610 -14.94 -20.31 6.22
N TYR A 611 -14.76 -20.63 4.93
CA TYR A 611 -14.23 -21.93 4.51
C TYR A 611 -12.76 -22.06 4.90
N GLY A 612 -12.36 -23.28 5.22
CA GLY A 612 -10.99 -23.69 5.51
C GLY A 612 -11.03 -25.07 6.16
N LEU A 613 -10.22 -25.98 5.67
CA LEU A 613 -10.11 -27.36 6.18
C LEU A 613 -9.11 -27.44 7.33
N SER A 614 -9.28 -28.43 8.17
CA SER A 614 -8.33 -28.92 9.15
C SER A 614 -7.87 -30.35 8.78
N TYR A 615 -6.95 -30.92 9.50
CA TYR A 615 -6.53 -32.32 9.29
C TYR A 615 -7.60 -33.35 9.65
N SER A 616 -8.62 -32.96 10.39
CA SER A 616 -9.76 -33.84 10.69
C SER A 616 -10.79 -33.91 9.55
N ASP A 617 -10.73 -32.98 8.59
CA ASP A 617 -11.68 -32.96 7.48
C ASP A 617 -11.25 -33.91 6.36
N THR A 618 -12.19 -34.66 5.83
CA THR A 618 -11.96 -35.71 4.79
C THR A 618 -12.63 -35.36 3.46
N ILE A 619 -12.79 -34.06 3.19
CA ILE A 619 -13.45 -33.56 1.99
C ILE A 619 -12.47 -33.57 0.82
N ASN A 620 -12.79 -34.30 -0.25
CA ASN A 620 -12.05 -34.22 -1.51
C ASN A 620 -12.70 -33.19 -2.44
N ILE A 621 -11.91 -32.27 -2.94
CA ILE A 621 -12.33 -31.27 -3.93
C ILE A 621 -12.30 -31.94 -5.31
N PRO A 622 -13.41 -31.94 -6.06
CA PRO A 622 -13.48 -32.52 -7.41
C PRO A 622 -12.66 -31.68 -8.39
N PHE A 623 -12.52 -32.17 -9.62
CA PHE A 623 -11.94 -31.40 -10.73
C PHE A 623 -12.80 -30.17 -11.00
N LEU A 624 -12.18 -29.00 -11.04
CA LEU A 624 -12.82 -27.70 -11.24
C LEU A 624 -12.83 -27.33 -12.72
N GLU A 625 -13.87 -26.61 -13.16
CA GLU A 625 -13.92 -26.02 -14.49
C GLU A 625 -12.78 -25.00 -14.64
N GLU A 626 -11.97 -25.11 -15.70
CA GLU A 626 -10.87 -24.22 -15.99
C GLU A 626 -11.31 -23.16 -17.01
N GLU A 627 -10.98 -21.89 -16.72
CA GLU A 627 -11.14 -20.82 -17.69
C GLU A 627 -9.99 -20.84 -18.70
N GLU A 628 -10.30 -20.71 -19.99
CA GLU A 628 -9.31 -20.42 -21.02
C GLU A 628 -9.02 -18.89 -20.98
N ILE A 629 -7.92 -18.51 -20.36
CA ILE A 629 -7.43 -17.12 -20.40
C ILE A 629 -6.68 -16.95 -21.72
N ILE A 630 -7.32 -16.34 -22.69
CA ILE A 630 -6.66 -15.90 -23.93
C ILE A 630 -5.97 -14.57 -23.61
N GLU A 631 -4.70 -14.62 -23.20
CA GLU A 631 -3.89 -13.42 -23.06
C GLU A 631 -3.64 -12.79 -24.44
N LYS A 632 -4.40 -11.75 -24.75
CA LYS A 632 -4.00 -10.79 -25.77
C LYS A 632 -3.13 -9.74 -25.11
N ILE A 633 -1.84 -9.78 -25.37
CA ILE A 633 -0.93 -8.68 -25.01
C ILE A 633 -1.30 -7.47 -25.87
N GLU A 634 -2.20 -6.62 -25.37
CA GLU A 634 -2.57 -5.37 -26.06
C GLU A 634 -1.67 -4.22 -25.62
N SER A 635 -1.28 -4.18 -24.35
CA SER A 635 -0.35 -3.17 -23.81
C SER A 635 0.30 -3.66 -22.50
N LYS A 636 1.54 -3.22 -22.23
CA LYS A 636 2.28 -3.48 -21.00
C LYS A 636 2.81 -2.16 -20.44
N ILE A 637 2.31 -1.74 -19.28
CA ILE A 637 2.89 -0.60 -18.54
C ILE A 637 4.20 -1.08 -17.94
N ILE A 638 5.29 -0.35 -18.17
CA ILE A 638 6.61 -0.64 -17.60
C ILE A 638 7.06 0.39 -16.59
N PHE A 639 6.43 1.58 -16.60
CA PHE A 639 6.69 2.66 -15.69
C PHE A 639 5.44 3.53 -15.49
N GLU A 640 5.15 3.87 -14.23
CA GLU A 640 4.14 4.85 -13.82
C GLU A 640 4.60 5.46 -12.48
N GLY A 641 5.46 6.52 -12.60
CA GLY A 641 6.18 7.10 -11.45
C GLY A 641 7.23 6.17 -10.80
N SER A 642 7.02 4.86 -10.95
CA SER A 642 7.92 3.77 -10.51
C SER A 642 7.99 2.70 -11.58
N PRO A 643 9.11 1.93 -11.65
CA PRO A 643 9.20 0.79 -12.55
C PRO A 643 8.25 -0.33 -12.11
N LEU A 644 7.57 -0.96 -13.08
CA LEU A 644 6.66 -2.07 -12.86
C LEU A 644 7.26 -3.37 -13.41
N ASN A 645 7.61 -4.31 -12.53
CA ASN A 645 8.36 -5.52 -12.89
C ASN A 645 9.65 -5.23 -13.69
N ALA A 646 10.35 -4.18 -13.31
CA ALA A 646 11.49 -3.61 -13.98
C ALA A 646 12.38 -2.89 -12.96
N ASN A 647 13.56 -2.43 -13.38
CA ASN A 647 14.45 -1.63 -12.54
C ASN A 647 14.62 -0.24 -13.16
N GLU A 648 14.54 0.81 -12.35
CA GLU A 648 14.97 2.16 -12.71
C GLU A 648 16.48 2.24 -12.54
N PHE A 649 17.17 2.85 -13.49
CA PHE A 649 18.63 3.02 -13.41
C PHE A 649 19.08 4.36 -13.98
N VAL A 650 20.25 4.78 -13.54
CA VAL A 650 20.99 5.91 -14.14
C VAL A 650 22.38 5.46 -14.59
N ILE A 651 22.86 6.09 -15.67
CA ILE A 651 24.24 6.00 -16.12
C ILE A 651 24.83 7.41 -16.06
N GLU A 652 25.91 7.60 -15.31
CA GLU A 652 26.59 8.85 -15.18
C GLU A 652 27.96 8.77 -15.86
N ASN A 653 28.25 9.72 -16.77
CA ASN A 653 29.51 9.81 -17.49
C ASN A 653 29.96 8.51 -18.19
N ASN A 654 29.00 7.81 -18.84
CA ASN A 654 29.21 6.52 -19.51
C ASN A 654 29.78 5.40 -18.59
N LYS A 655 29.60 5.52 -17.26
CA LYS A 655 29.99 4.49 -16.29
C LYS A 655 28.95 3.34 -16.24
N SER A 656 29.20 2.37 -15.36
CA SER A 656 28.25 1.28 -15.13
C SER A 656 26.91 1.79 -14.60
N PRO A 657 25.78 1.18 -14.98
CA PRO A 657 24.47 1.55 -14.47
C PRO A 657 24.39 1.44 -12.94
N SER A 658 23.77 2.43 -12.30
CA SER A 658 23.40 2.42 -10.89
C SER A 658 21.87 2.27 -10.79
N ILE A 659 21.41 1.24 -10.08
CA ILE A 659 19.98 1.04 -9.81
C ILE A 659 19.50 2.09 -8.80
N VAL A 660 18.34 2.67 -9.05
CA VAL A 660 17.74 3.71 -8.22
C VAL A 660 16.54 3.16 -7.48
N ASN A 661 16.58 3.22 -6.13
CA ASN A 661 15.56 2.67 -5.25
C ASN A 661 15.10 3.72 -4.23
N ALA A 662 15.01 5.00 -4.63
CA ALA A 662 14.67 6.08 -3.73
C ALA A 662 13.73 7.09 -4.38
N ASN A 663 12.87 7.73 -3.57
CA ASN A 663 11.99 8.80 -4.05
C ASN A 663 12.78 10.04 -4.45
N LEU A 664 13.87 10.31 -3.71
CA LEU A 664 14.86 11.34 -4.03
C LEU A 664 16.22 10.67 -4.28
N TYR A 665 16.86 11.00 -5.37
CA TYR A 665 18.17 10.49 -5.72
C TYR A 665 19.01 11.58 -6.38
N THR A 666 20.30 11.62 -6.05
CA THR A 666 21.30 12.43 -6.77
C THR A 666 22.50 11.55 -7.01
N SER A 667 22.92 11.49 -8.26
CA SER A 667 24.09 10.70 -8.66
C SER A 667 25.38 11.19 -7.98
N PRO A 668 26.40 10.33 -7.80
CA PRO A 668 27.63 10.70 -7.07
C PRO A 668 28.33 11.95 -7.59
N GLU A 669 28.33 12.17 -8.90
CA GLU A 669 28.94 13.34 -9.55
C GLU A 669 27.93 14.49 -9.75
N LYS A 670 26.69 14.32 -9.28
CA LYS A 670 25.58 15.29 -9.34
C LYS A 670 25.15 15.66 -10.77
N ASN A 671 25.42 14.80 -11.73
CA ASN A 671 25.02 15.03 -13.13
C ASN A 671 23.54 14.63 -13.37
N ILE A 672 22.96 13.78 -12.49
CA ILE A 672 21.57 13.38 -12.58
C ILE A 672 20.92 13.50 -11.19
N SER A 673 19.76 14.15 -11.12
CA SER A 673 18.90 14.16 -9.93
C SER A 673 17.51 13.67 -10.30
N LEU A 674 16.93 12.87 -9.41
CA LEU A 674 15.62 12.30 -9.58
C LEU A 674 14.73 12.63 -8.38
N LYS A 675 13.47 12.98 -8.62
CA LYS A 675 12.46 13.20 -7.58
C LYS A 675 11.14 12.57 -8.03
N ARG A 676 10.49 11.74 -7.20
CA ARG A 676 9.11 11.31 -7.41
C ARG A 676 8.17 12.43 -6.95
N PHE A 677 7.05 12.60 -7.63
CA PHE A 677 6.04 13.57 -7.26
C PHE A 677 4.65 13.12 -7.74
N ASP A 678 3.62 13.78 -7.22
CA ASP A 678 2.23 13.48 -7.50
C ASP A 678 1.73 14.33 -8.68
N LEU A 679 1.23 13.69 -9.73
CA LEU A 679 0.53 14.37 -10.84
C LEU A 679 -0.97 14.14 -10.72
N ASN A 680 -1.43 12.90 -10.61
CA ASN A 680 -2.82 12.50 -10.43
C ASN A 680 -2.99 11.61 -9.20
N GLN A 681 -1.94 10.91 -8.79
CA GLN A 681 -1.89 9.97 -7.69
C GLN A 681 -0.53 10.04 -7.01
N GLN A 682 -0.40 9.46 -5.82
CA GLN A 682 0.85 9.47 -5.06
C GLN A 682 2.01 8.87 -5.86
N TYR A 683 3.07 9.66 -6.05
CA TYR A 683 4.30 9.26 -6.75
C TYR A 683 4.10 8.65 -8.15
N ASP A 684 3.01 9.03 -8.84
CA ASP A 684 2.74 8.58 -10.22
C ASP A 684 3.63 9.24 -11.28
N SER A 685 4.56 10.08 -10.86
CA SER A 685 5.44 10.82 -11.76
C SER A 685 6.86 10.94 -11.23
N ARG A 686 7.82 11.06 -12.15
CA ARG A 686 9.25 11.18 -11.90
C ARG A 686 9.81 12.43 -12.57
N ASN A 687 10.37 13.33 -11.80
CA ASN A 687 11.19 14.41 -12.32
C ASN A 687 12.63 13.93 -12.50
N ILE A 688 13.24 14.24 -13.62
CA ILE A 688 14.59 13.86 -14.03
C ILE A 688 15.31 15.15 -14.44
N VAL A 689 16.33 15.53 -13.69
CA VAL A 689 17.18 16.67 -14.00
C VAL A 689 18.56 16.16 -14.42
N PHE A 690 18.93 16.45 -15.66
CA PHE A 690 20.28 16.27 -16.16
C PHE A 690 21.03 17.60 -16.06
N ASN A 691 22.24 17.58 -15.57
CA ASN A 691 23.16 18.71 -15.60
C ASN A 691 24.16 18.55 -16.74
N ASP A 692 24.75 19.68 -17.21
CA ASP A 692 25.75 19.70 -18.25
C ASP A 692 26.95 18.81 -17.88
N SER A 693 27.40 18.00 -18.84
CA SER A 693 28.51 17.07 -18.68
C SER A 693 29.27 16.88 -20.00
N GLU A 694 30.57 16.60 -19.93
CA GLU A 694 31.38 16.28 -21.11
C GLU A 694 31.04 14.92 -21.73
N LEU A 695 30.43 14.02 -20.95
CA LEU A 695 30.05 12.67 -21.35
C LEU A 695 28.55 12.48 -21.26
N MET A 696 28.04 11.47 -21.94
CA MET A 696 26.60 11.15 -21.91
C MET A 696 26.17 10.63 -20.56
N ASN A 697 25.06 11.15 -20.10
CA ASN A 697 24.29 10.68 -18.95
C ASN A 697 23.00 10.03 -19.43
N ALA A 698 22.48 9.07 -18.70
CA ALA A 698 21.25 8.40 -19.05
C ALA A 698 20.37 8.09 -17.83
N TRP A 699 19.08 8.11 -18.05
CA TRP A 699 18.05 7.55 -17.18
C TRP A 699 17.21 6.56 -17.97
N GLY A 700 16.87 5.42 -17.39
CA GLY A 700 16.10 4.42 -18.11
C GLY A 700 15.49 3.33 -17.25
N ILE A 701 14.71 2.47 -17.91
CA ILE A 701 14.03 1.31 -17.35
C ILE A 701 14.60 0.04 -17.97
N SER A 702 15.11 -0.87 -17.14
CA SER A 702 15.56 -2.20 -17.56
C SER A 702 14.59 -3.25 -17.06
N LEU A 703 14.25 -4.21 -17.93
CA LEU A 703 13.37 -5.31 -17.59
C LEU A 703 14.15 -6.44 -16.89
N ASN A 704 13.46 -7.19 -16.05
CA ASN A 704 14.03 -8.40 -15.43
C ASN A 704 14.17 -9.56 -16.42
N GLU A 705 13.42 -9.53 -17.52
CA GLU A 705 13.43 -10.50 -18.60
C GLU A 705 13.44 -9.82 -19.96
N ASN A 706 14.02 -10.46 -20.97
CA ASN A 706 13.98 -9.96 -22.34
C ASN A 706 12.55 -9.92 -22.88
N LEU A 707 12.17 -8.80 -23.46
CA LEU A 707 10.87 -8.65 -24.11
C LEU A 707 10.96 -9.04 -25.59
N VAL A 708 10.15 -10.01 -26.02
CA VAL A 708 10.02 -10.44 -27.41
C VAL A 708 8.97 -9.59 -28.11
N MET A 709 9.40 -8.54 -28.80
CA MET A 709 8.53 -7.62 -29.52
C MET A 709 8.31 -8.02 -30.98
N SER A 710 9.10 -8.95 -31.49
CA SER A 710 9.00 -9.43 -32.88
C SER A 710 7.66 -10.13 -33.17
N GLU A 711 6.94 -10.60 -32.16
CA GLU A 711 5.62 -11.21 -32.28
C GLU A 711 4.49 -10.17 -32.37
N LEU A 712 4.77 -8.91 -32.08
CA LEU A 712 3.80 -7.82 -32.18
C LEU A 712 3.81 -7.28 -33.61
N SER A 713 2.59 -7.05 -34.17
CA SER A 713 2.45 -6.60 -35.57
C SER A 713 3.08 -5.23 -35.82
N ASN A 714 3.00 -4.33 -34.86
CA ASN A 714 3.50 -2.96 -34.99
C ASN A 714 3.79 -2.32 -33.61
N PRO A 715 4.86 -2.76 -32.89
CA PRO A 715 5.09 -2.35 -31.52
C PRO A 715 5.48 -0.86 -31.39
N TYR A 716 4.89 -0.19 -30.42
CA TYR A 716 5.19 1.18 -30.00
C TYR A 716 5.51 1.25 -28.51
N VAL A 717 6.38 2.18 -28.15
CA VAL A 717 6.43 2.70 -26.79
C VAL A 717 5.71 4.02 -26.72
N SER A 718 4.73 4.13 -25.83
CA SER A 718 4.01 5.36 -25.54
C SER A 718 4.58 5.99 -24.28
N ILE A 719 4.99 7.26 -24.34
CA ILE A 719 5.56 7.98 -23.21
C ILE A 719 4.71 9.21 -22.95
N LYS A 720 4.26 9.37 -21.69
CA LYS A 720 3.64 10.60 -21.21
C LYS A 720 4.67 11.37 -20.40
N PHE A 721 5.06 12.53 -20.89
CA PHE A 721 6.13 13.34 -20.30
C PHE A 721 5.88 14.85 -20.48
N ARG A 722 6.66 15.67 -19.75
CA ARG A 722 6.68 17.13 -19.83
C ARG A 722 8.11 17.60 -19.77
N VAL A 723 8.46 18.58 -20.59
CA VAL A 723 9.77 19.25 -20.56
C VAL A 723 9.63 20.57 -19.81
N ASN A 724 10.27 20.68 -18.65
CA ASN A 724 10.26 21.88 -17.83
C ASN A 724 11.35 22.88 -18.27
N SER A 725 12.54 22.36 -18.60
CA SER A 725 13.66 23.16 -19.12
C SER A 725 14.39 22.40 -20.22
N ARG A 726 14.81 23.12 -21.27
CA ARG A 726 15.50 22.58 -22.45
C ARG A 726 16.94 23.03 -22.51
N SER A 727 17.78 22.18 -23.12
CA SER A 727 19.12 22.49 -23.61
C SER A 727 19.12 22.57 -25.13
N ASP A 728 20.14 23.21 -25.69
CA ASP A 728 20.47 23.12 -27.12
C ASP A 728 21.18 21.78 -27.47
N ASP A 729 21.63 21.03 -26.47
CA ASP A 729 22.25 19.73 -26.63
C ASP A 729 21.24 18.63 -26.94
N LEU A 730 21.69 17.61 -27.67
CA LEU A 730 20.83 16.53 -28.13
C LEU A 730 20.25 15.71 -26.99
N LEU A 731 18.98 15.38 -27.12
CA LEU A 731 18.29 14.41 -26.28
C LEU A 731 17.86 13.20 -27.13
N PHE A 732 18.32 12.02 -26.73
CA PHE A 732 18.00 10.78 -27.43
C PHE A 732 17.05 9.92 -26.63
N PHE A 733 16.09 9.31 -27.33
CA PHE A 733 15.41 8.12 -26.86
C PHE A 733 16.13 6.89 -27.39
N VAL A 734 16.44 5.95 -26.48
CA VAL A 734 17.22 4.75 -26.80
C VAL A 734 16.53 3.52 -26.26
N ALA A 735 16.53 2.44 -27.03
CA ALA A 735 16.24 1.09 -26.54
C ALA A 735 17.38 0.16 -26.87
N THR A 736 17.64 -0.84 -26.02
CA THR A 736 18.78 -1.75 -26.22
C THR A 736 18.44 -3.21 -25.85
N CYS A 737 19.11 -4.11 -26.54
CA CYS A 737 19.09 -5.55 -26.32
C CYS A 737 20.46 -6.07 -25.86
N GLY A 738 21.37 -5.18 -25.45
CA GLY A 738 22.70 -5.49 -24.95
C GLY A 738 23.81 -4.77 -25.70
N VAL A 739 25.06 -5.19 -25.50
CA VAL A 739 26.23 -4.58 -26.12
C VAL A 739 26.16 -4.68 -27.64
N ASN A 740 26.33 -3.57 -28.34
CA ASN A 740 26.23 -3.44 -29.81
C ASN A 740 24.84 -3.81 -30.40
N CYS A 741 23.79 -3.70 -29.60
CA CYS A 741 22.42 -4.00 -30.00
C CYS A 741 21.51 -2.92 -29.45
N SER A 742 21.46 -1.76 -30.09
CA SER A 742 20.63 -0.63 -29.66
C SER A 742 20.05 0.14 -30.84
N GLY A 743 18.89 0.73 -30.64
CA GLY A 743 18.28 1.71 -31.53
C GLY A 743 18.11 3.04 -30.81
N ALA A 744 18.37 4.13 -31.51
CA ALA A 744 18.27 5.48 -30.98
C ALA A 744 17.52 6.41 -31.92
N ILE A 745 16.75 7.35 -31.34
CA ILE A 745 16.03 8.42 -32.04
C ILE A 745 16.37 9.73 -31.35
N ASN A 746 16.75 10.73 -32.16
CA ASN A 746 16.91 12.10 -31.68
C ASN A 746 15.52 12.72 -31.48
N LEU A 747 15.26 13.26 -30.29
CA LEU A 747 13.97 13.87 -29.93
C LEU A 747 13.89 15.38 -30.27
N MET A 748 14.99 16.02 -30.66
CA MET A 748 15.04 17.49 -30.83
C MET A 748 14.05 18.00 -31.87
N ASP A 749 13.92 17.32 -33.03
CA ASP A 749 12.99 17.74 -34.08
C ASP A 749 11.55 17.68 -33.61
N PHE A 750 11.20 16.64 -32.84
CA PHE A 750 9.87 16.51 -32.27
C PHE A 750 9.61 17.57 -31.18
N LEU A 751 10.61 17.84 -30.34
CA LEU A 751 10.47 18.77 -29.22
C LEU A 751 10.44 20.24 -29.71
N SER A 752 11.01 20.58 -30.86
CA SER A 752 11.03 21.93 -31.38
C SER A 752 9.62 22.54 -31.55
N ASP A 753 8.65 21.72 -31.88
CA ASP A 753 7.25 22.10 -32.11
C ASP A 753 6.38 22.06 -30.85
N GLN A 754 6.92 21.70 -29.68
CA GLN A 754 6.15 21.54 -28.45
C GLN A 754 6.35 22.72 -27.50
N ASN A 755 5.27 23.09 -26.79
CA ASN A 755 5.33 24.08 -25.72
C ASN A 755 5.99 23.49 -24.49
N ASN A 756 6.89 24.25 -23.86
CA ASN A 756 7.42 23.89 -22.54
C ASN A 756 6.31 23.84 -21.49
N ASN A 757 6.51 23.04 -20.45
CA ASN A 757 5.59 22.88 -19.31
C ASN A 757 4.21 22.25 -19.64
N SER A 758 4.02 21.69 -20.84
CA SER A 758 2.80 20.96 -21.19
C SER A 758 3.04 19.45 -21.19
N TRP A 759 2.13 18.68 -20.59
CA TRP A 759 2.15 17.23 -20.69
C TRP A 759 1.86 16.76 -22.10
N ILE A 760 2.70 15.89 -22.60
CA ILE A 760 2.65 15.35 -23.96
C ILE A 760 2.63 13.83 -23.87
N GLU A 761 1.78 13.20 -24.64
CA GLU A 761 1.83 11.76 -24.88
C GLU A 761 2.24 11.50 -26.33
N VAL A 762 3.27 10.67 -26.53
CA VAL A 762 3.85 10.36 -27.83
C VAL A 762 4.11 8.88 -27.98
N ASP A 763 3.82 8.34 -29.14
CA ASP A 763 4.18 6.98 -29.54
C ASP A 763 5.48 7.00 -30.35
N ILE A 764 6.46 6.19 -29.93
CA ILE A 764 7.72 5.97 -30.64
C ILE A 764 7.69 4.57 -31.23
N SER A 765 7.86 4.44 -32.53
CA SER A 765 7.81 3.14 -33.21
C SER A 765 9.08 2.33 -32.96
N TYR A 766 8.96 1.12 -32.43
CA TYR A 766 10.10 0.20 -32.30
C TYR A 766 10.66 -0.27 -33.65
N LYS A 767 9.87 -0.20 -34.72
CA LYS A 767 10.38 -0.43 -36.07
C LYS A 767 11.36 0.63 -36.54
N CYS A 768 11.29 1.84 -36.00
CA CYS A 768 12.32 2.86 -36.21
C CYS A 768 13.63 2.50 -35.49
N LEU A 769 13.52 2.01 -34.26
CA LEU A 769 14.67 1.59 -33.49
C LEU A 769 15.33 0.33 -34.08
N GLU A 770 14.54 -0.58 -34.64
CA GLU A 770 15.01 -1.76 -35.36
C GLU A 770 15.87 -1.37 -36.59
N LYS A 771 15.42 -0.37 -37.37
CA LYS A 771 16.22 0.16 -38.49
C LYS A 771 17.57 0.74 -38.08
N SER A 772 17.68 1.23 -36.83
CA SER A 772 18.93 1.76 -36.28
C SER A 772 19.75 0.72 -35.51
N GLY A 773 19.35 -0.56 -35.45
CA GLY A 773 20.17 -1.66 -34.93
C GLY A 773 19.58 -2.42 -33.74
N LEU A 774 18.34 -2.15 -33.30
CA LEU A 774 17.68 -2.87 -32.23
C LEU A 774 17.16 -4.23 -32.71
N ASP A 775 17.44 -5.30 -31.98
CA ASP A 775 16.84 -6.62 -32.20
C ASP A 775 15.56 -6.77 -31.36
N LEU A 776 14.39 -6.75 -32.01
CA LEU A 776 13.09 -6.83 -31.36
C LEU A 776 12.79 -8.19 -30.72
N SER A 777 13.61 -9.22 -30.95
CA SER A 777 13.43 -10.54 -30.33
C SER A 777 13.94 -10.65 -28.90
N LYS A 778 14.69 -9.64 -28.40
CA LYS A 778 15.36 -9.71 -27.08
C LYS A 778 15.61 -8.33 -26.43
N VAL A 779 14.61 -7.44 -26.45
CA VAL A 779 14.77 -6.10 -25.88
C VAL A 779 14.86 -6.17 -24.36
N TYR A 780 15.97 -5.70 -23.79
CA TYR A 780 16.25 -5.70 -22.36
C TYR A 780 15.99 -4.32 -21.72
N ILE A 781 16.38 -3.22 -22.39
CA ILE A 781 16.06 -1.86 -21.97
C ILE A 781 15.11 -1.27 -23.01
N PRO A 782 13.79 -1.25 -22.73
CA PRO A 782 12.80 -0.76 -23.69
C PRO A 782 12.73 0.75 -23.79
N ALA A 783 13.17 1.47 -22.76
CA ALA A 783 13.10 2.93 -22.71
C ALA A 783 14.28 3.52 -21.92
N MET A 784 15.01 4.45 -22.54
CA MET A 784 16.09 5.19 -21.93
C MET A 784 16.21 6.58 -22.56
N LEU A 785 16.40 7.61 -21.75
CA LEU A 785 16.74 8.97 -22.19
C LEU A 785 18.25 9.17 -22.01
N MET A 786 18.91 9.74 -23.01
CA MET A 786 20.34 10.01 -22.98
C MET A 786 20.66 11.43 -23.47
N THR A 787 21.52 12.14 -22.74
CA THR A 787 22.00 13.49 -23.09
C THR A 787 23.33 13.80 -22.41
N SER A 788 24.04 14.79 -22.94
CA SER A 788 25.17 15.47 -22.27
C SER A 788 24.78 16.86 -21.77
N GLY A 789 23.64 17.37 -22.21
CA GLY A 789 23.16 18.70 -21.89
C GLY A 789 22.27 18.78 -20.66
N LYS A 790 21.96 20.02 -20.27
CA LYS A 790 21.10 20.32 -19.13
C LYS A 790 19.63 20.24 -19.51
N TRP A 791 18.93 19.23 -18.99
CA TRP A 791 17.50 19.01 -19.20
C TRP A 791 16.76 18.83 -17.87
N ASP A 792 15.52 19.31 -17.84
CA ASP A 792 14.58 19.06 -16.74
C ASP A 792 13.29 18.46 -17.34
N ILE A 793 13.02 17.20 -17.05
CA ILE A 793 11.97 16.41 -17.71
C ILE A 793 11.17 15.68 -16.64
N ASP A 794 9.85 15.78 -16.72
CA ASP A 794 8.93 14.95 -15.94
C ASP A 794 8.41 13.80 -16.79
N ILE A 795 8.37 12.60 -16.22
CA ILE A 795 7.78 11.42 -16.84
C ILE A 795 6.70 10.87 -15.93
N ASN A 796 5.48 10.70 -16.45
CA ASN A 796 4.38 10.08 -15.73
C ASN A 796 4.28 8.58 -16.06
N LYS A 797 4.28 8.21 -17.37
CA LYS A 797 3.95 6.85 -17.78
C LYS A 797 4.72 6.41 -19.01
N ILE A 798 5.14 5.12 -19.01
CA ILE A 798 5.73 4.46 -20.18
C ILE A 798 4.98 3.13 -20.42
N VAL A 799 4.43 2.95 -21.61
CA VAL A 799 3.62 1.79 -21.99
C VAL A 799 4.15 1.19 -23.29
N ILE A 800 4.32 -0.11 -23.33
CA ILE A 800 4.60 -0.84 -24.58
C ILE A 800 3.27 -1.32 -25.15
N ASN A 801 2.95 -0.90 -26.36
CA ASN A 801 1.70 -1.19 -27.05
C ASN A 801 1.91 -2.04 -28.31
N LYS A 802 0.95 -2.91 -28.59
CA LYS A 802 0.89 -3.67 -29.83
C LYS A 802 0.68 -2.77 -31.04
N ASP A 803 -0.13 -1.74 -30.87
CA ASP A 803 -0.53 -0.78 -31.88
C ASP A 803 -0.44 0.64 -31.32
N ARG A 804 -0.56 1.64 -32.19
CA ARG A 804 -0.55 3.05 -31.85
C ARG A 804 -1.66 3.42 -30.86
N SER A 805 -1.33 4.13 -29.79
CA SER A 805 -2.27 4.61 -28.76
C SER A 805 -2.44 6.13 -28.76
N SER A 806 -1.41 6.89 -29.14
CA SER A 806 -1.42 8.35 -29.15
C SER A 806 -1.71 8.92 -30.55
N LYS A 807 -2.19 10.18 -30.58
CA LYS A 807 -2.33 10.97 -31.83
C LYS A 807 -0.99 11.49 -32.35
N ARG A 808 0.03 11.59 -31.49
CA ARG A 808 1.38 12.05 -31.83
C ARG A 808 2.30 10.86 -31.98
N VAL A 809 3.02 10.79 -33.06
CA VAL A 809 3.89 9.66 -33.37
C VAL A 809 5.24 10.15 -33.88
N ILE A 810 6.31 9.62 -33.33
CA ILE A 810 7.65 9.72 -33.91
C ILE A 810 7.86 8.50 -34.81
N GLN A 811 7.94 8.75 -36.11
CA GLN A 811 8.25 7.75 -37.14
C GLN A 811 9.60 8.05 -37.79
N CYS A 812 10.24 7.04 -38.35
CA CYS A 812 11.48 7.20 -39.08
C CYS A 812 11.31 8.05 -40.32
#